data_c8519b1f42eb59a7bf50dfa00bcb637f
#
_entry.id   c8519b1f42eb59a7bf50dfa00bcb637f
#
_cell.length_a   1.000
_cell.length_b   1.000
_cell.length_c   1.000
_cell.angle_alpha   90.00
_cell.angle_beta   90.00
_cell.angle_gamma   90.00
#
_symmetry.space_group_name_H-M   'P 1'
#
loop_
_entity.id
_entity.type
_entity.pdbx_description
1 polymer ?
#
loop_
_entity_poly.entity_id
_entity_poly.type
_entity_poly.pdbx_seq_one_letter_code
_entity_poly.pdbx_strand_id
1 'polypeptide(L)'
;VLAIAVAILACGVSSRVQAAEKLNLIPTPKSVKVLGGEMKLTPATRIVATDPKLLPIAGIFSRELLAVTAIKMAVVEGEPKAGDIVLKLNPKLRADNDIVAVQNREVVKTRDYAHTIKVSDMCVVEGWDYRSVCEGTATLLQALKSKDGKASFPKMEIKDWPFADYTGFMMDCARQDVPIHAVKSMVVSMRFYKVRYLHLHFTDDSAILFPLRKWPDCGKFNGGINNGDTPRVWDRAEMIKLVKFADERGVTLVPELETPGHCGGYQAALGVLGDPGLRMMDIANDSIYPHLEEIINDMCEVFKSSPYFHIGGDEIQLEILRDAPHAIKYLADHNMPPVDKGGMDALLKQHVLRLNEFVKKNGKKTIYWGGYQGPPLDPEMKDCIVYSWYLGAREALDKGMTIITVPWEIVGPWEKWNIFSCNKEMLNRNDSILGGSRVAWEVSAESYVMGCVYESGYRQEGTWAPDCAATVDPAEMKARDQVSKERVRQIAAPVEIKCEGVITNATGGFQGYEYEEKLTVKMLANVPAGCAIHYTTDGKEPSVKTPKYTEPLTLTGGLRLRAAMFDQDGELVGGYTFAPKYYWKGFEQNLTTGKPTSDSHGEHADWAADGWVNLAEYWGTIPAPQWWQVDLKQEYTLDRIRVFPYWDGGRYYQYTISVGSDTNSLVQVVDATGNTTPETDQGRMYQFAPTKGRYIRVNMLKNSDNPAVHLVEVRAYEAAKSVPLAVPPSTP
;
A
#
# COMPACT_ATOMS: atom_id res chain seq x y z
N VAL A 1 -53.74 -53.67 47.61
CA VAL A 1 -53.58 -52.22 47.66
C VAL A 1 -53.28 -51.74 46.27
N LEU A 2 -54.32 -51.19 45.61
CA LEU A 2 -54.27 -50.63 44.26
C LEU A 2 -53.50 -49.34 44.29
N ALA A 3 -52.55 -49.15 43.35
CA ALA A 3 -51.95 -47.84 42.99
C ALA A 3 -52.38 -47.51 41.57
N ILE A 4 -53.18 -46.46 41.44
CA ILE A 4 -53.60 -45.84 40.16
C ILE A 4 -52.50 -44.92 39.69
N ALA A 5 -51.96 -45.26 38.53
CA ALA A 5 -51.00 -44.34 37.82
C ALA A 5 -51.81 -43.38 36.92
N VAL A 6 -51.80 -42.10 37.25
CA VAL A 6 -52.32 -41.01 36.40
C VAL A 6 -51.22 -40.60 35.43
N ALA A 7 -51.37 -40.88 34.14
CA ALA A 7 -50.52 -40.39 33.07
C ALA A 7 -50.96 -38.98 32.70
N ILE A 8 -50.16 -37.99 33.07
CA ILE A 8 -50.27 -36.60 32.58
C ILE A 8 -49.55 -36.54 31.25
N LEU A 9 -50.26 -36.42 30.13
CA LEU A 9 -49.74 -36.02 28.84
C LEU A 9 -49.43 -34.52 28.89
N ALA A 10 -48.18 -34.19 29.14
CA ALA A 10 -47.69 -32.85 28.94
C ALA A 10 -47.33 -32.70 27.45
N CYS A 11 -48.18 -32.06 26.67
CA CYS A 11 -47.82 -31.51 25.35
C CYS A 11 -46.83 -30.37 25.57
N GLY A 12 -45.54 -30.71 25.68
CA GLY A 12 -44.46 -29.76 25.67
C GLY A 12 -44.27 -29.23 24.27
N VAL A 13 -44.86 -28.08 23.95
CA VAL A 13 -44.45 -27.25 22.84
C VAL A 13 -43.08 -26.68 23.25
N SER A 14 -42.03 -27.41 22.89
CA SER A 14 -40.66 -26.92 22.96
C SER A 14 -40.52 -25.83 21.90
N SER A 15 -40.83 -24.58 22.26
CA SER A 15 -40.35 -23.43 21.50
C SER A 15 -38.83 -23.45 21.65
N ARG A 16 -38.16 -24.08 20.67
CA ARG A 16 -36.73 -23.82 20.47
C ARG A 16 -36.60 -22.31 20.28
N VAL A 17 -36.16 -21.60 21.29
CA VAL A 17 -35.62 -20.28 21.17
C VAL A 17 -34.40 -20.45 20.27
N GLN A 18 -34.62 -20.20 19.00
CA GLN A 18 -33.53 -20.19 18.03
C GLN A 18 -32.56 -19.11 18.50
N ALA A 19 -31.35 -19.48 18.89
CA ALA A 19 -30.33 -18.52 19.28
C ALA A 19 -30.26 -17.45 18.19
N ALA A 20 -30.37 -16.19 18.59
CA ALA A 20 -30.36 -15.08 17.65
C ALA A 20 -29.09 -15.18 16.78
N GLU A 21 -29.29 -15.22 15.48
CA GLU A 21 -28.20 -15.35 14.52
C GLU A 21 -27.19 -14.22 14.76
N LYS A 22 -25.93 -14.55 15.07
CA LYS A 22 -24.88 -13.60 15.33
C LYS A 22 -24.28 -13.12 13.99
N LEU A 23 -24.28 -11.82 13.76
CA LEU A 23 -23.68 -11.23 12.57
C LEU A 23 -22.16 -11.12 12.74
N ASN A 24 -21.40 -11.47 11.67
CA ASN A 24 -19.94 -11.36 11.65
C ASN A 24 -19.52 -9.97 11.18
N LEU A 25 -19.73 -8.96 12.03
CA LEU A 25 -19.42 -7.56 11.71
C LEU A 25 -18.09 -7.14 12.35
N ILE A 26 -17.18 -6.54 11.56
CA ILE A 26 -15.92 -5.97 12.01
C ILE A 26 -15.74 -4.58 11.34
N PRO A 27 -15.55 -3.51 12.12
CA PRO A 27 -15.65 -3.45 13.58
C PRO A 27 -17.09 -3.67 14.07
N THR A 28 -17.19 -4.13 15.32
CA THR A 28 -18.47 -4.39 15.99
C THR A 28 -19.28 -3.10 16.14
N PRO A 29 -20.52 -3.04 15.65
CA PRO A 29 -21.37 -1.88 15.87
C PRO A 29 -21.78 -1.72 17.34
N LYS A 30 -22.06 -0.49 17.76
CA LYS A 30 -22.45 -0.15 19.15
C LYS A 30 -23.76 -0.79 19.55
N SER A 31 -24.69 -0.97 18.62
CA SER A 31 -25.97 -1.64 18.87
C SER A 31 -26.38 -2.47 17.66
N VAL A 32 -26.71 -3.74 17.89
CA VAL A 32 -27.20 -4.67 16.87
C VAL A 32 -28.39 -5.45 17.43
N LYS A 33 -29.51 -5.38 16.70
CA LYS A 33 -30.71 -6.16 17.00
C LYS A 33 -31.14 -6.92 15.75
N VAL A 34 -31.01 -8.23 15.76
CA VAL A 34 -31.53 -9.11 14.71
C VAL A 34 -33.00 -9.40 14.97
N LEU A 35 -33.87 -9.18 13.96
CA LEU A 35 -35.32 -9.22 14.09
C LEU A 35 -35.95 -10.56 13.62
N GLY A 36 -35.14 -11.41 12.97
CA GLY A 36 -35.60 -12.61 12.31
C GLY A 36 -36.19 -12.34 10.92
N GLY A 37 -35.99 -13.29 10.02
CA GLY A 37 -36.33 -13.14 8.60
C GLY A 37 -35.33 -12.34 7.79
N GLU A 38 -35.59 -12.20 6.50
CA GLU A 38 -34.63 -11.60 5.54
C GLU A 38 -35.37 -10.74 4.54
N MET A 39 -34.69 -9.68 4.08
CA MET A 39 -35.04 -8.91 2.89
C MET A 39 -34.27 -9.47 1.69
N LYS A 40 -34.97 -10.09 0.74
CA LYS A 40 -34.36 -10.67 -0.46
C LYS A 40 -33.92 -9.56 -1.42
N LEU A 41 -32.76 -9.74 -2.03
CA LEU A 41 -32.23 -8.88 -3.08
C LEU A 41 -32.48 -9.53 -4.44
N THR A 42 -32.99 -8.74 -5.39
CA THR A 42 -33.32 -9.17 -6.74
C THR A 42 -32.93 -8.08 -7.76
N PRO A 43 -32.96 -8.35 -9.05
CA PRO A 43 -32.74 -7.31 -10.06
C PRO A 43 -33.77 -6.15 -10.01
N ALA A 44 -34.92 -6.36 -9.35
CA ALA A 44 -35.93 -5.32 -9.14
C ALA A 44 -35.65 -4.44 -7.91
N THR A 45 -34.71 -4.82 -7.05
CA THR A 45 -34.23 -4.03 -5.91
C THR A 45 -33.50 -2.81 -6.45
N ARG A 46 -33.88 -1.62 -5.98
CA ARG A 46 -33.22 -0.35 -6.35
C ARG A 46 -32.39 0.16 -5.17
N ILE A 47 -31.33 0.91 -5.48
CA ILE A 47 -30.61 1.72 -4.49
C ILE A 47 -31.06 3.16 -4.71
N VAL A 48 -31.79 3.70 -3.74
CA VAL A 48 -32.41 5.02 -3.81
C VAL A 48 -31.56 6.03 -3.03
N ALA A 49 -30.99 7.01 -3.71
CA ALA A 49 -30.35 8.16 -3.09
C ALA A 49 -31.40 9.26 -2.86
N THR A 50 -31.69 9.58 -1.60
CA THR A 50 -32.67 10.65 -1.28
C THR A 50 -32.05 12.05 -1.35
N ASP A 51 -30.77 12.16 -1.58
CA ASP A 51 -30.00 13.39 -1.81
C ASP A 51 -29.00 13.12 -2.95
N PRO A 52 -28.91 13.99 -3.98
CA PRO A 52 -27.97 13.84 -5.10
C PRO A 52 -26.50 13.65 -4.66
N LYS A 53 -26.12 14.20 -3.51
CA LYS A 53 -24.79 14.01 -2.94
C LYS A 53 -24.46 12.53 -2.66
N LEU A 54 -25.46 11.68 -2.49
CA LEU A 54 -25.30 10.25 -2.21
C LEU A 54 -25.19 9.37 -3.46
N LEU A 55 -25.38 9.93 -4.67
CA LEU A 55 -25.25 9.17 -5.91
C LEU A 55 -23.89 8.48 -6.08
N PRO A 56 -22.74 9.13 -5.77
CA PRO A 56 -21.46 8.43 -5.89
C PRO A 56 -21.38 7.16 -5.03
N ILE A 57 -21.75 7.25 -3.75
CA ILE A 57 -21.72 6.06 -2.88
C ILE A 57 -22.79 5.03 -3.25
N ALA A 58 -23.94 5.44 -3.74
CA ALA A 58 -24.98 4.53 -4.23
C ALA A 58 -24.47 3.72 -5.44
N GLY A 59 -23.78 4.36 -6.38
CA GLY A 59 -23.15 3.71 -7.53
C GLY A 59 -22.03 2.73 -7.11
N ILE A 60 -21.19 3.15 -6.19
CA ILE A 60 -20.11 2.32 -5.64
C ILE A 60 -20.71 1.08 -4.95
N PHE A 61 -21.69 1.29 -4.07
CA PHE A 61 -22.33 0.21 -3.33
C PHE A 61 -23.05 -0.78 -4.26
N SER A 62 -23.70 -0.27 -5.34
CA SER A 62 -24.31 -1.12 -6.38
C SER A 62 -23.27 -2.05 -7.02
N ARG A 63 -22.09 -1.54 -7.38
CA ARG A 63 -21.02 -2.33 -7.99
C ARG A 63 -20.37 -3.31 -7.00
N GLU A 64 -20.24 -2.94 -5.73
CA GLU A 64 -19.77 -3.85 -4.67
C GLU A 64 -20.76 -5.00 -4.44
N LEU A 65 -22.06 -4.71 -4.43
CA LEU A 65 -23.10 -5.75 -4.37
C LEU A 65 -23.07 -6.62 -5.63
N LEU A 66 -22.87 -6.03 -6.81
CA LEU A 66 -22.73 -6.76 -8.07
C LEU A 66 -21.55 -7.75 -8.03
N ALA A 67 -20.40 -7.32 -7.51
CA ALA A 67 -19.21 -8.17 -7.38
C ALA A 67 -19.48 -9.42 -6.52
N VAL A 68 -20.27 -9.26 -5.45
CA VAL A 68 -20.53 -10.35 -4.49
C VAL A 68 -21.71 -11.24 -4.90
N THR A 69 -22.76 -10.64 -5.46
CA THR A 69 -24.05 -11.32 -5.68
C THR A 69 -24.35 -11.67 -7.12
N ALA A 70 -23.61 -11.07 -8.07
CA ALA A 70 -23.91 -11.03 -9.50
C ALA A 70 -25.28 -10.40 -9.85
N ILE A 71 -25.92 -9.68 -8.93
CA ILE A 71 -27.20 -9.01 -9.12
C ILE A 71 -26.94 -7.52 -9.39
N LYS A 72 -27.26 -7.05 -10.61
CA LYS A 72 -27.21 -5.61 -10.96
C LYS A 72 -28.44 -4.94 -10.39
N MET A 73 -28.26 -3.91 -9.56
CA MET A 73 -29.31 -3.10 -8.96
C MET A 73 -29.24 -1.68 -9.52
N ALA A 74 -30.40 -1.14 -9.94
CA ALA A 74 -30.47 0.23 -10.46
C ALA A 74 -30.24 1.24 -9.33
N VAL A 75 -29.45 2.28 -9.62
CA VAL A 75 -29.29 3.44 -8.75
C VAL A 75 -30.24 4.53 -9.27
N VAL A 76 -31.05 5.06 -8.38
CA VAL A 76 -32.06 6.08 -8.73
C VAL A 76 -32.14 7.17 -7.68
N GLU A 77 -32.53 8.36 -8.09
CA GLU A 77 -33.05 9.40 -7.20
C GLU A 77 -34.57 9.26 -7.09
N GLY A 78 -35.15 9.69 -5.98
CA GLY A 78 -36.60 9.80 -5.84
C GLY A 78 -37.19 9.12 -4.63
N GLU A 79 -38.49 8.86 -4.70
CA GLU A 79 -39.27 8.31 -3.58
C GLU A 79 -39.01 6.81 -3.41
N PRO A 80 -38.71 6.37 -2.18
CA PRO A 80 -38.52 4.97 -1.84
C PRO A 80 -39.82 4.17 -1.91
N LYS A 81 -39.70 2.87 -2.19
CA LYS A 81 -40.78 1.89 -2.10
C LYS A 81 -40.31 0.59 -1.43
N ALA A 82 -41.26 -0.26 -1.05
CA ALA A 82 -40.91 -1.58 -0.50
C ALA A 82 -39.96 -2.34 -1.44
N GLY A 83 -38.97 -3.01 -0.88
CA GLY A 83 -37.91 -3.72 -1.60
C GLY A 83 -36.70 -2.88 -1.97
N ASP A 84 -36.71 -1.56 -1.72
CA ASP A 84 -35.57 -0.68 -2.00
C ASP A 84 -34.53 -0.69 -0.89
N ILE A 85 -33.30 -0.33 -1.27
CA ILE A 85 -32.23 0.07 -0.36
C ILE A 85 -32.12 1.60 -0.44
N VAL A 86 -32.35 2.29 0.66
CA VAL A 86 -32.46 3.74 0.74
C VAL A 86 -31.23 4.31 1.44
N LEU A 87 -30.56 5.26 0.81
CA LEU A 87 -29.46 6.01 1.39
C LEU A 87 -29.96 7.43 1.70
N LYS A 88 -29.75 7.87 2.95
CA LYS A 88 -30.32 9.11 3.45
C LYS A 88 -29.34 9.89 4.33
N LEU A 89 -29.26 11.21 4.13
CA LEU A 89 -28.60 12.13 5.05
C LEU A 89 -29.55 12.54 6.17
N ASN A 90 -29.07 12.47 7.39
CA ASN A 90 -29.79 12.92 8.58
C ASN A 90 -28.90 13.76 9.50
N PRO A 91 -28.76 15.08 9.25
CA PRO A 91 -27.88 15.94 10.05
C PRO A 91 -28.29 16.07 11.55
N LYS A 92 -29.45 15.52 11.91
CA LYS A 92 -29.91 15.48 13.31
C LYS A 92 -29.54 14.18 14.01
N LEU A 93 -29.04 13.19 13.27
CA LEU A 93 -28.59 11.93 13.83
C LEU A 93 -27.36 12.17 14.71
N ARG A 94 -27.41 11.70 15.92
CA ARG A 94 -26.29 11.79 16.87
C ARG A 94 -25.95 10.41 17.38
N ALA A 95 -24.67 10.22 17.72
CA ALA A 95 -24.26 9.13 18.59
C ALA A 95 -24.98 9.25 19.90
N ASP A 96 -25.36 8.12 20.50
CA ASP A 96 -25.79 8.16 21.88
C ASP A 96 -24.65 8.68 22.74
N ASN A 97 -24.98 9.36 23.87
CA ASN A 97 -23.97 9.79 24.80
C ASN A 97 -23.09 8.60 25.15
N ASP A 98 -21.87 8.57 24.62
CA ASP A 98 -20.88 7.59 25.00
C ASP A 98 -20.49 7.87 26.44
N ILE A 99 -21.24 7.32 27.36
CA ILE A 99 -20.80 7.17 28.74
C ILE A 99 -19.80 6.03 28.71
N VAL A 100 -18.55 6.32 28.43
CA VAL A 100 -17.48 5.37 28.73
C VAL A 100 -17.31 5.45 30.24
N ALA A 101 -18.01 4.58 30.96
CA ALA A 101 -17.79 4.38 32.38
C ALA A 101 -16.42 3.75 32.59
N VAL A 102 -15.39 4.56 32.58
CA VAL A 102 -14.06 4.17 32.97
C VAL A 102 -13.79 4.77 34.33
N GLN A 103 -14.00 3.94 35.35
CA GLN A 103 -13.58 4.21 36.74
C GLN A 103 -13.69 5.67 37.16
N ASN A 104 -14.94 6.13 37.36
CA ASN A 104 -15.28 7.42 38.02
C ASN A 104 -15.00 8.73 37.25
N ARG A 105 -14.87 8.71 35.93
CA ARG A 105 -14.87 9.92 35.09
C ARG A 105 -15.95 9.82 34.02
N GLU A 106 -16.97 10.62 34.14
CA GLU A 106 -17.97 10.84 33.08
C GLU A 106 -17.40 11.80 32.06
N VAL A 107 -17.15 11.37 30.85
CA VAL A 107 -16.90 12.26 29.71
C VAL A 107 -18.05 12.10 28.76
N VAL A 108 -18.93 13.08 28.72
CA VAL A 108 -20.04 13.12 27.80
C VAL A 108 -19.61 13.92 26.58
N LYS A 109 -19.36 13.25 25.45
CA LYS A 109 -19.28 13.88 24.13
C LYS A 109 -20.33 13.29 23.22
N THR A 110 -21.21 14.14 22.70
CA THR A 110 -22.06 13.78 21.56
C THR A 110 -21.18 13.78 20.31
N ARG A 111 -21.14 12.67 19.57
CA ARG A 111 -20.44 12.57 18.31
C ARG A 111 -21.40 12.65 17.14
N ASP A 112 -21.02 13.45 16.17
CA ASP A 112 -21.83 13.75 14.98
C ASP A 112 -21.50 12.80 13.81
N TYR A 113 -21.04 11.56 14.08
CA TYR A 113 -20.63 10.62 13.02
C TYR A 113 -21.48 9.35 12.96
N ALA A 114 -22.65 9.38 13.59
CA ALA A 114 -23.47 8.20 13.69
C ALA A 114 -24.13 7.82 12.37
N HIS A 115 -24.35 6.51 12.22
CA HIS A 115 -25.23 5.97 11.20
C HIS A 115 -26.19 4.95 11.81
N THR A 116 -27.33 4.77 11.16
CA THR A 116 -28.28 3.73 11.49
C THR A 116 -28.62 2.90 10.28
N ILE A 117 -28.92 1.63 10.51
CA ILE A 117 -29.39 0.71 9.48
C ILE A 117 -30.65 0.07 10.00
N LYS A 118 -31.73 0.13 9.22
CA LYS A 118 -32.96 -0.59 9.50
C LYS A 118 -33.35 -1.43 8.29
N VAL A 119 -33.32 -2.74 8.46
CA VAL A 119 -33.76 -3.69 7.45
C VAL A 119 -35.08 -4.31 7.88
N SER A 120 -36.12 -4.06 7.08
CA SER A 120 -37.48 -4.64 7.22
C SER A 120 -37.90 -5.19 5.86
N ASP A 121 -39.01 -4.73 5.29
CA ASP A 121 -39.39 -4.94 3.89
C ASP A 121 -38.69 -3.93 2.95
N MET A 122 -37.98 -3.00 3.53
CA MET A 122 -37.10 -2.01 2.91
C MET A 122 -35.85 -1.89 3.78
N CYS A 123 -34.70 -1.63 3.17
CA CYS A 123 -33.46 -1.34 3.87
C CYS A 123 -33.20 0.16 3.87
N VAL A 124 -33.03 0.78 5.03
CA VAL A 124 -32.71 2.22 5.16
C VAL A 124 -31.37 2.39 5.86
N VAL A 125 -30.46 3.10 5.23
CA VAL A 125 -29.19 3.56 5.81
C VAL A 125 -29.28 5.07 5.97
N GLU A 126 -29.29 5.53 7.22
CA GLU A 126 -29.18 6.96 7.53
C GLU A 126 -27.82 7.26 8.11
N GLY A 127 -27.17 8.33 7.64
CA GLY A 127 -25.91 8.84 8.18
C GLY A 127 -25.99 10.31 8.50
N TRP A 128 -25.25 10.75 9.52
CA TRP A 128 -25.14 12.17 9.85
C TRP A 128 -24.57 13.00 8.69
N ASP A 129 -23.57 12.44 8.01
CA ASP A 129 -22.93 13.02 6.83
C ASP A 129 -22.73 11.96 5.73
N TYR A 130 -22.07 12.36 4.65
CA TYR A 130 -21.71 11.46 3.54
C TYR A 130 -20.88 10.26 4.01
N ARG A 131 -19.85 10.50 4.83
CA ARG A 131 -18.94 9.44 5.34
C ARG A 131 -19.70 8.44 6.20
N SER A 132 -20.58 8.91 7.05
CA SER A 132 -21.41 8.03 7.90
C SER A 132 -22.32 7.13 7.06
N VAL A 133 -22.83 7.61 5.91
CA VAL A 133 -23.57 6.75 4.96
C VAL A 133 -22.64 5.74 4.32
N CYS A 134 -21.39 6.12 3.93
CA CYS A 134 -20.40 5.19 3.42
C CYS A 134 -20.12 4.06 4.45
N GLU A 135 -19.95 4.40 5.71
CA GLU A 135 -19.71 3.44 6.80
C GLU A 135 -20.91 2.49 7.01
N GLY A 136 -22.14 3.03 6.94
CA GLY A 136 -23.36 2.22 7.00
C GLY A 136 -23.50 1.23 5.85
N THR A 137 -23.18 1.64 4.62
CA THR A 137 -23.18 0.72 3.46
C THR A 137 -22.09 -0.34 3.56
N ALA A 138 -20.93 -0.03 4.16
CA ALA A 138 -19.88 -1.02 4.46
C ALA A 138 -20.36 -2.08 5.47
N THR A 139 -21.10 -1.65 6.50
CA THR A 139 -21.73 -2.58 7.45
C THR A 139 -22.74 -3.51 6.76
N LEU A 140 -23.53 -3.01 5.80
CA LEU A 140 -24.44 -3.84 5.00
C LEU A 140 -23.70 -4.87 4.15
N LEU A 141 -22.56 -4.52 3.54
CA LEU A 141 -21.74 -5.48 2.79
C LEU A 141 -21.23 -6.63 3.65
N GLN A 142 -20.93 -6.35 4.92
CA GLN A 142 -20.53 -7.39 5.87
C GLN A 142 -21.70 -8.26 6.32
N ALA A 143 -22.90 -7.69 6.48
CA ALA A 143 -24.11 -8.39 6.86
C ALA A 143 -24.78 -9.17 5.71
N LEU A 144 -24.33 -8.95 4.47
CA LEU A 144 -24.89 -9.56 3.26
C LEU A 144 -24.75 -11.09 3.29
N LYS A 145 -25.86 -11.79 3.11
CA LYS A 145 -25.89 -13.22 2.82
C LYS A 145 -25.95 -13.41 1.30
N SER A 146 -25.00 -14.18 0.77
CA SER A 146 -24.98 -14.53 -0.65
C SER A 146 -24.55 -15.96 -0.82
N LYS A 147 -25.40 -16.78 -1.45
CA LYS A 147 -25.14 -18.18 -1.73
C LYS A 147 -25.99 -18.64 -2.91
N ASP A 148 -25.39 -19.40 -3.83
CA ASP A 148 -26.07 -20.06 -4.96
C ASP A 148 -26.98 -19.11 -5.78
N GLY A 149 -26.46 -17.89 -6.07
CA GLY A 149 -27.18 -16.87 -6.85
C GLY A 149 -28.34 -16.19 -6.09
N LYS A 150 -28.52 -16.47 -4.80
CA LYS A 150 -29.49 -15.80 -3.94
C LYS A 150 -28.76 -14.86 -2.99
N ALA A 151 -29.33 -13.69 -2.79
CA ALA A 151 -28.80 -12.69 -1.88
C ALA A 151 -29.90 -12.09 -1.01
N SER A 152 -29.55 -11.75 0.23
CA SER A 152 -30.47 -11.13 1.19
C SER A 152 -29.73 -10.39 2.28
N PHE A 153 -30.41 -9.45 2.92
CA PHE A 153 -30.01 -8.88 4.20
C PHE A 153 -30.88 -9.48 5.31
N PRO A 154 -30.30 -9.89 6.44
CA PRO A 154 -31.11 -10.24 7.63
C PRO A 154 -31.90 -9.01 8.07
N LYS A 155 -33.16 -9.19 8.50
CA LYS A 155 -33.94 -8.10 9.11
C LYS A 155 -33.28 -7.72 10.43
N MET A 156 -32.88 -6.46 10.56
CA MET A 156 -32.07 -5.98 11.68
C MET A 156 -32.22 -4.48 11.90
N GLU A 157 -31.84 -4.04 13.08
CA GLU A 157 -31.62 -2.64 13.43
C GLU A 157 -30.20 -2.50 13.96
N ILE A 158 -29.44 -1.54 13.41
CA ILE A 158 -28.08 -1.23 13.82
C ILE A 158 -27.99 0.28 14.08
N LYS A 159 -27.29 0.65 15.14
CA LYS A 159 -26.82 2.00 15.40
C LYS A 159 -25.33 1.95 15.70
N ASP A 160 -24.55 2.79 15.05
CA ASP A 160 -23.10 2.70 15.11
C ASP A 160 -22.42 4.06 14.89
N TRP A 161 -21.24 4.21 15.47
CA TRP A 161 -20.32 5.34 15.33
C TRP A 161 -18.90 4.94 15.79
N PRO A 162 -17.84 5.60 15.28
CA PRO A 162 -16.48 5.31 15.76
C PRO A 162 -16.28 5.82 17.19
N PHE A 163 -15.46 5.11 17.94
CA PHE A 163 -14.96 5.61 19.22
C PHE A 163 -13.92 6.72 19.02
N ALA A 164 -12.94 6.49 18.13
CA ALA A 164 -11.87 7.44 17.83
C ALA A 164 -12.21 8.32 16.61
N ASP A 165 -11.75 9.56 16.60
CA ASP A 165 -11.92 10.48 15.47
C ASP A 165 -11.00 10.12 14.31
N TYR A 166 -9.77 9.65 14.62
CA TYR A 166 -8.79 9.21 13.66
C TYR A 166 -8.66 7.67 13.68
N THR A 167 -8.98 7.05 12.57
CA THR A 167 -8.73 5.65 12.32
C THR A 167 -7.96 5.55 11.02
N GLY A 168 -6.68 5.15 11.09
CA GLY A 168 -5.75 5.33 9.99
C GLY A 168 -4.97 4.08 9.62
N PHE A 169 -4.43 4.15 8.41
CA PHE A 169 -3.41 3.25 7.88
C PHE A 169 -2.36 4.10 7.16
N MET A 170 -1.07 3.83 7.36
CA MET A 170 0.00 4.44 6.58
C MET A 170 0.57 3.42 5.59
N MET A 171 0.80 3.86 4.38
CA MET A 171 1.33 3.11 3.26
C MET A 171 2.62 3.76 2.78
N ASP A 172 3.73 3.03 2.91
CA ASP A 172 5.02 3.46 2.36
C ASP A 172 5.03 3.19 0.85
N CYS A 173 5.00 4.28 0.10
CA CYS A 173 5.04 4.25 -1.35
C CYS A 173 6.42 4.68 -1.89
N ALA A 174 7.27 5.30 -1.05
CA ALA A 174 8.52 5.90 -1.49
C ALA A 174 9.65 4.88 -1.64
N ARG A 175 9.62 3.79 -0.87
CA ARG A 175 10.69 2.79 -0.87
C ARG A 175 10.45 1.62 -1.82
N GLN A 176 9.24 1.53 -2.38
CA GLN A 176 8.82 0.48 -3.33
C GLN A 176 8.02 1.10 -4.47
N ASP A 177 8.05 0.51 -5.67
CA ASP A 177 7.19 0.96 -6.78
C ASP A 177 5.73 0.58 -6.51
N VAL A 178 5.01 1.46 -5.82
CA VAL A 178 3.59 1.32 -5.51
C VAL A 178 2.77 2.13 -6.52
N PRO A 179 2.10 1.50 -7.48
CA PRO A 179 1.30 2.22 -8.46
C PRO A 179 -0.04 2.68 -7.88
N ILE A 180 -0.61 3.75 -8.43
CA ILE A 180 -1.88 4.35 -7.99
C ILE A 180 -3.02 3.32 -7.87
N HIS A 181 -3.10 2.32 -8.75
CA HIS A 181 -4.15 1.31 -8.68
C HIS A 181 -3.99 0.33 -7.50
N ALA A 182 -2.78 0.18 -6.92
CA ALA A 182 -2.61 -0.50 -5.64
C ALA A 182 -3.24 0.32 -4.51
N VAL A 183 -3.03 1.63 -4.51
CA VAL A 183 -3.66 2.53 -3.53
C VAL A 183 -5.19 2.50 -3.67
N LYS A 184 -5.74 2.46 -4.90
CA LYS A 184 -7.18 2.30 -5.12
C LYS A 184 -7.72 1.01 -4.48
N SER A 185 -7.02 -0.13 -4.62
CA SER A 185 -7.42 -1.38 -3.97
C SER A 185 -7.36 -1.32 -2.45
N MET A 186 -6.34 -0.63 -1.90
CA MET A 186 -6.27 -0.34 -0.46
C MET A 186 -7.48 0.47 0.01
N VAL A 187 -7.84 1.53 -0.70
CA VAL A 187 -9.01 2.38 -0.38
C VAL A 187 -10.30 1.55 -0.35
N VAL A 188 -10.50 0.62 -1.30
CA VAL A 188 -11.69 -0.26 -1.30
C VAL A 188 -11.74 -1.11 -0.03
N SER A 189 -10.62 -1.66 0.39
CA SER A 189 -10.55 -2.48 1.60
C SER A 189 -10.70 -1.66 2.87
N MET A 190 -10.09 -0.48 2.90
CA MET A 190 -10.21 0.43 4.04
C MET A 190 -11.65 0.89 4.25
N ARG A 191 -12.37 1.20 3.15
CA ARG A 191 -13.80 1.47 3.20
C ARG A 191 -14.57 0.32 3.84
N PHE A 192 -14.32 -0.92 3.44
CA PHE A 192 -14.99 -2.10 3.97
C PHE A 192 -14.84 -2.23 5.49
N TYR A 193 -13.64 -1.93 6.01
CA TYR A 193 -13.34 -1.94 7.44
C TYR A 193 -13.57 -0.59 8.14
N LYS A 194 -14.15 0.41 7.47
CA LYS A 194 -14.42 1.75 8.01
C LYS A 194 -13.18 2.50 8.49
N VAL A 195 -12.01 2.24 7.87
CA VAL A 195 -10.78 3.01 8.10
C VAL A 195 -10.91 4.33 7.38
N ARG A 196 -10.72 5.46 8.07
CA ARG A 196 -11.07 6.80 7.59
C ARG A 196 -9.94 7.52 6.88
N TYR A 197 -8.70 7.27 7.27
CA TYR A 197 -7.54 8.01 6.79
C TYR A 197 -6.49 7.06 6.23
N LEU A 198 -6.06 7.31 5.00
CA LEU A 198 -4.90 6.65 4.40
C LEU A 198 -3.77 7.67 4.32
N HIS A 199 -2.79 7.51 5.17
CA HIS A 199 -1.57 8.29 5.16
C HIS A 199 -0.64 7.73 4.07
N LEU A 200 -0.21 8.59 3.15
CA LEU A 200 0.68 8.27 2.05
C LEU A 200 2.07 8.79 2.35
N HIS A 201 2.97 7.89 2.70
CA HIS A 201 4.40 8.16 2.81
C HIS A 201 5.01 8.01 1.41
N PHE A 202 5.05 9.09 0.64
CA PHE A 202 5.48 9.09 -0.76
C PHE A 202 6.65 10.04 -1.05
N THR A 203 7.34 10.47 -0.01
CA THR A 203 8.63 11.17 -0.06
C THR A 203 9.56 10.56 0.97
N ASP A 204 10.79 10.23 0.57
CA ASP A 204 11.81 9.60 1.41
C ASP A 204 13.20 9.77 0.78
N ASP A 205 14.26 9.24 1.41
CA ASP A 205 15.61 9.20 0.83
C ASP A 205 15.65 8.50 -0.53
N SER A 206 14.79 7.49 -0.71
CA SER A 206 14.74 6.69 -1.92
C SER A 206 14.01 7.36 -3.07
N ALA A 207 12.97 8.16 -2.80
CA ALA A 207 12.13 8.69 -3.88
C ALA A 207 11.23 9.84 -3.45
N ILE A 208 10.74 10.56 -4.48
CA ILE A 208 9.57 11.41 -4.42
C ILE A 208 8.58 10.97 -5.49
N LEU A 209 7.33 10.68 -5.10
CA LEU A 209 6.29 10.27 -6.03
C LEU A 209 5.36 11.41 -6.41
N PHE A 210 5.38 12.52 -5.66
CA PHE A 210 4.54 13.69 -5.94
C PHE A 210 5.11 14.51 -7.11
N PRO A 211 4.32 14.80 -8.18
CA PRO A 211 4.73 15.57 -9.35
C PRO A 211 4.73 17.07 -9.05
N LEU A 212 5.84 17.59 -8.54
CA LEU A 212 6.00 19.01 -8.24
C LEU A 212 5.97 19.87 -9.50
N ARG A 213 5.10 20.87 -9.57
CA ARG A 213 4.94 21.72 -10.77
C ARG A 213 6.19 22.54 -11.10
N LYS A 214 6.85 23.04 -10.07
CA LYS A 214 8.08 23.85 -10.25
C LYS A 214 9.30 23.00 -10.59
N TRP A 215 9.31 21.74 -10.18
CA TRP A 215 10.41 20.82 -10.37
C TRP A 215 9.94 19.57 -11.12
N PRO A 216 9.69 19.66 -12.45
CA PRO A 216 9.14 18.55 -13.22
C PRO A 216 10.03 17.30 -13.24
N ASP A 217 11.34 17.48 -13.00
CA ASP A 217 12.32 16.39 -12.94
C ASP A 217 12.55 15.87 -11.51
N CYS A 218 11.62 16.13 -10.58
CA CYS A 218 11.79 15.79 -9.17
C CYS A 218 12.07 14.31 -8.91
N GLY A 219 11.59 13.39 -9.76
CA GLY A 219 11.84 11.96 -9.66
C GLY A 219 13.13 11.46 -10.32
N LYS A 220 14.00 12.34 -10.82
CA LYS A 220 15.21 11.94 -11.55
C LYS A 220 16.16 11.06 -10.73
N PHE A 221 16.16 11.20 -9.42
CA PHE A 221 17.01 10.44 -8.50
C PHE A 221 16.25 9.39 -7.72
N ASN A 222 15.00 9.09 -8.10
CA ASN A 222 14.26 8.03 -7.46
C ASN A 222 15.00 6.69 -7.59
N GLY A 223 15.14 6.00 -6.47
CA GLY A 223 15.69 4.66 -6.36
C GLY A 223 14.83 3.83 -5.44
N GLY A 224 14.75 2.53 -5.65
CA GLY A 224 14.06 1.60 -4.73
C GLY A 224 15.04 0.99 -3.74
N ILE A 225 14.58 0.65 -2.54
CA ILE A 225 15.33 -0.25 -1.67
C ILE A 225 14.87 -1.69 -1.90
N ASN A 226 15.85 -2.61 -1.83
CA ASN A 226 15.67 -4.07 -1.68
C ASN A 226 15.00 -4.85 -2.83
N ASN A 227 14.50 -4.32 -3.96
CA ASN A 227 13.83 -5.18 -4.93
C ASN A 227 13.81 -4.68 -6.38
N GLY A 228 14.61 -3.74 -6.74
CA GLY A 228 14.81 -3.41 -8.13
C GLY A 228 13.70 -2.68 -8.86
N ASP A 229 12.69 -2.25 -8.16
CA ASP A 229 11.63 -1.44 -8.73
C ASP A 229 11.80 0.00 -8.29
N THR A 230 12.24 0.84 -9.20
CA THR A 230 12.35 2.29 -8.95
C THR A 230 10.96 2.90 -8.81
N PRO A 231 10.62 3.50 -7.67
CA PRO A 231 9.37 4.22 -7.49
C PRO A 231 9.23 5.33 -8.53
N ARG A 232 8.06 5.42 -9.16
CA ARG A 232 7.81 6.38 -10.23
C ARG A 232 7.00 7.55 -9.74
N VAL A 233 7.37 8.75 -10.17
CA VAL A 233 6.53 9.93 -9.95
C VAL A 233 5.14 9.66 -10.53
N TRP A 234 4.11 9.89 -9.72
CA TRP A 234 2.73 9.70 -10.15
C TRP A 234 2.25 10.84 -11.04
N ASP A 235 1.37 10.53 -11.97
CA ASP A 235 0.71 11.57 -12.76
C ASP A 235 -0.22 12.41 -11.88
N ARG A 236 -0.16 13.75 -12.01
CA ARG A 236 -0.93 14.68 -11.19
C ARG A 236 -2.44 14.53 -11.41
N ALA A 237 -2.88 14.33 -12.65
CA ALA A 237 -4.28 14.17 -12.95
C ALA A 237 -4.81 12.83 -12.36
N GLU A 238 -4.00 11.79 -12.39
CA GLU A 238 -4.34 10.51 -11.74
C GLU A 238 -4.36 10.63 -10.21
N MET A 239 -3.48 11.41 -9.59
CA MET A 239 -3.54 11.70 -8.15
C MET A 239 -4.83 12.44 -7.77
N ILE A 240 -5.24 13.44 -8.55
CA ILE A 240 -6.51 14.15 -8.32
C ILE A 240 -7.70 13.18 -8.43
N LYS A 241 -7.67 12.27 -9.41
CA LYS A 241 -8.69 11.21 -9.55
C LYS A 241 -8.64 10.22 -8.37
N LEU A 242 -7.44 9.91 -7.86
CA LEU A 242 -7.27 9.05 -6.69
C LEU A 242 -7.87 9.69 -5.42
N VAL A 243 -7.63 10.98 -5.19
CA VAL A 243 -8.24 11.71 -4.07
C VAL A 243 -9.77 11.66 -4.17
N LYS A 244 -10.33 11.97 -5.34
CA LYS A 244 -11.78 11.85 -5.58
C LYS A 244 -12.28 10.42 -5.35
N PHE A 245 -11.57 9.41 -5.86
CA PHE A 245 -11.92 8.01 -5.70
C PHE A 245 -12.00 7.59 -4.22
N ALA A 246 -11.07 8.09 -3.40
CA ALA A 246 -11.05 7.84 -1.97
C ALA A 246 -12.19 8.58 -1.24
N ASP A 247 -12.38 9.87 -1.53
CA ASP A 247 -13.43 10.69 -0.93
C ASP A 247 -14.83 10.12 -1.19
N GLU A 248 -15.10 9.67 -2.41
CA GLU A 248 -16.37 9.02 -2.78
C GLU A 248 -16.62 7.71 -2.02
N ARG A 249 -15.59 7.14 -1.38
CA ARG A 249 -15.65 5.94 -0.54
C ARG A 249 -15.61 6.23 0.95
N GLY A 250 -15.59 7.51 1.35
CA GLY A 250 -15.49 7.92 2.74
C GLY A 250 -14.09 7.78 3.35
N VAL A 251 -13.06 7.58 2.51
CA VAL A 251 -11.64 7.51 2.91
C VAL A 251 -10.94 8.80 2.51
N THR A 252 -10.20 9.41 3.42
CA THR A 252 -9.43 10.62 3.15
C THR A 252 -7.95 10.30 3.05
N LEU A 253 -7.29 10.76 1.98
CA LEU A 253 -5.85 10.59 1.80
C LEU A 253 -5.11 11.71 2.53
N VAL A 254 -4.14 11.36 3.38
CA VAL A 254 -3.28 12.30 4.12
C VAL A 254 -1.91 12.32 3.46
N PRO A 255 -1.47 13.44 2.87
CA PRO A 255 -0.14 13.53 2.26
C PRO A 255 0.95 13.74 3.30
N GLU A 256 2.15 13.22 3.02
CA GLU A 256 3.36 13.47 3.79
C GLU A 256 4.45 14.09 2.91
N LEU A 257 5.08 15.12 3.43
CA LEU A 257 6.35 15.64 2.96
C LEU A 257 7.38 15.39 4.06
N GLU A 258 8.29 14.46 3.84
CA GLU A 258 9.30 14.10 4.82
C GLU A 258 10.31 15.24 5.01
N THR A 259 10.47 15.72 6.23
CA THR A 259 11.36 16.83 6.59
C THR A 259 11.80 16.73 8.06
N PRO A 260 12.97 17.23 8.45
CA PRO A 260 14.14 17.58 7.62
C PRO A 260 14.98 16.35 7.27
N GLY A 261 14.72 15.18 7.87
CA GLY A 261 15.32 13.88 7.56
C GLY A 261 14.64 13.22 6.37
N HIS A 262 15.08 12.03 6.00
CA HIS A 262 14.50 11.20 4.94
C HIS A 262 14.09 11.95 3.66
N CYS A 263 14.91 12.91 3.25
CA CYS A 263 14.59 13.80 2.13
C CYS A 263 15.56 13.68 0.95
N GLY A 264 16.50 12.73 1.00
CA GLY A 264 17.58 12.58 0.03
C GLY A 264 17.09 12.46 -1.42
N GLY A 265 16.00 11.72 -1.65
CA GLY A 265 15.45 11.49 -2.98
C GLY A 265 15.01 12.78 -3.69
N TYR A 266 14.42 13.72 -2.99
CA TYR A 266 14.00 14.98 -3.60
C TYR A 266 14.93 16.17 -3.32
N GLN A 267 15.70 16.15 -2.22
CA GLN A 267 16.70 17.16 -1.94
C GLN A 267 17.72 17.26 -3.09
N ALA A 268 18.23 16.10 -3.53
CA ALA A 268 19.15 16.04 -4.66
C ALA A 268 18.52 16.52 -5.97
N ALA A 269 17.24 16.17 -6.20
CA ALA A 269 16.52 16.54 -7.40
C ALA A 269 16.22 18.05 -7.48
N LEU A 270 15.88 18.66 -6.36
CA LEU A 270 15.51 20.07 -6.30
C LEU A 270 16.72 21.00 -6.24
N GLY A 271 17.82 20.59 -5.59
CA GLY A 271 19.06 21.38 -5.47
C GLY A 271 18.93 22.69 -4.69
N VAL A 272 17.81 22.90 -3.96
CA VAL A 272 17.48 24.16 -3.25
C VAL A 272 17.28 23.98 -1.75
N LEU A 273 17.40 22.74 -1.26
CA LEU A 273 17.11 22.38 0.13
C LEU A 273 18.40 22.14 0.96
N GLY A 274 19.52 22.65 0.52
CA GLY A 274 20.83 22.47 1.13
C GLY A 274 21.72 21.49 0.38
N ASP A 275 22.81 21.04 1.01
CA ASP A 275 23.76 20.11 0.40
C ASP A 275 23.13 18.68 0.33
N PRO A 276 22.95 18.12 -0.87
CA PRO A 276 22.40 16.76 -1.03
C PRO A 276 23.24 15.68 -0.36
N GLY A 277 24.52 15.91 -0.14
CA GLY A 277 25.42 14.96 0.54
C GLY A 277 25.10 14.77 2.03
N LEU A 278 24.32 15.68 2.61
CA LEU A 278 23.97 15.61 4.04
C LEU A 278 22.83 14.63 4.36
N ARG A 279 22.08 14.16 3.38
CA ARG A 279 20.85 13.34 3.57
C ARG A 279 19.82 13.95 4.54
N MET A 280 19.93 15.24 4.79
CA MET A 280 19.07 16.02 5.65
C MET A 280 19.03 17.45 5.16
N MET A 281 17.88 18.12 5.28
CA MET A 281 17.79 19.54 4.96
C MET A 281 18.60 20.37 5.94
N ASP A 282 19.25 21.39 5.42
CA ASP A 282 19.94 22.38 6.24
C ASP A 282 18.93 23.36 6.86
N ILE A 283 18.34 22.98 7.97
CA ILE A 283 17.33 23.78 8.68
C ILE A 283 17.89 25.05 9.36
N ALA A 284 19.23 25.20 9.38
CA ALA A 284 19.92 26.43 9.76
C ALA A 284 20.11 27.38 8.56
N ASN A 285 19.34 27.22 7.50
CA ASN A 285 19.38 28.03 6.30
C ASN A 285 17.99 28.53 5.92
N ASP A 286 17.73 29.82 6.10
CA ASP A 286 16.41 30.40 5.82
C ASP A 286 15.97 30.30 4.36
N SER A 287 16.89 30.11 3.43
CA SER A 287 16.58 30.06 1.99
C SER A 287 15.76 28.82 1.59
N ILE A 288 15.72 27.76 2.41
CA ILE A 288 14.93 26.56 2.12
C ILE A 288 13.43 26.77 2.30
N TYR A 289 13.03 27.63 3.25
CA TYR A 289 11.63 27.73 3.68
C TYR A 289 10.66 28.25 2.61
N PRO A 290 11.01 29.23 1.74
CA PRO A 290 10.14 29.60 0.64
C PRO A 290 9.87 28.45 -0.33
N HIS A 291 10.82 27.53 -0.51
CA HIS A 291 10.66 26.35 -1.35
C HIS A 291 9.77 25.31 -0.67
N LEU A 292 9.93 25.09 0.64
CA LEU A 292 9.06 24.19 1.42
C LEU A 292 7.62 24.70 1.44
N GLU A 293 7.41 26.03 1.60
CA GLU A 293 6.06 26.61 1.52
C GLU A 293 5.42 26.35 0.15
N GLU A 294 6.18 26.51 -0.93
CA GLU A 294 5.70 26.24 -2.28
C GLU A 294 5.35 24.76 -2.50
N ILE A 295 6.17 23.84 -2.01
CA ILE A 295 5.91 22.39 -2.08
C ILE A 295 4.64 22.04 -1.29
N ILE A 296 4.54 22.52 -0.05
CA ILE A 296 3.36 22.28 0.81
C ILE A 296 2.09 22.82 0.14
N ASN A 297 2.14 24.03 -0.43
CA ASN A 297 1.01 24.62 -1.15
C ASN A 297 0.60 23.77 -2.35
N ASP A 298 1.57 23.30 -3.14
CA ASP A 298 1.34 22.46 -4.32
C ASP A 298 0.69 21.11 -3.96
N MET A 299 1.16 20.49 -2.88
CA MET A 299 0.58 19.25 -2.36
C MET A 299 -0.82 19.46 -1.79
N CYS A 300 -1.03 20.52 -1.01
CA CYS A 300 -2.32 20.85 -0.43
C CYS A 300 -3.39 21.13 -1.50
N GLU A 301 -3.01 21.63 -2.67
CA GLU A 301 -3.93 21.84 -3.80
C GLU A 301 -4.47 20.53 -4.36
N VAL A 302 -3.70 19.46 -4.36
CA VAL A 302 -4.14 18.11 -4.77
C VAL A 302 -4.98 17.46 -3.66
N PHE A 303 -4.52 17.52 -2.42
CA PHE A 303 -5.15 16.86 -1.27
C PHE A 303 -6.12 17.80 -0.52
N LYS A 304 -7.01 18.47 -1.26
CA LYS A 304 -7.93 19.48 -0.70
C LYS A 304 -8.84 18.95 0.39
N SER A 305 -9.31 17.71 0.27
CA SER A 305 -10.23 17.08 1.22
C SER A 305 -9.58 16.66 2.54
N SER A 306 -8.24 16.54 2.57
CA SER A 306 -7.54 16.20 3.79
C SER A 306 -7.55 17.35 4.79
N PRO A 307 -8.02 17.15 6.03
CA PRO A 307 -7.87 18.14 7.10
C PRO A 307 -6.46 18.13 7.70
N TYR A 308 -5.61 17.21 7.27
CA TYR A 308 -4.29 16.99 7.82
C TYR A 308 -3.21 17.06 6.74
N PHE A 309 -2.01 17.42 7.16
CA PHE A 309 -0.78 17.35 6.38
C PHE A 309 0.35 16.85 7.28
N HIS A 310 1.04 15.79 6.88
CA HIS A 310 2.16 15.24 7.63
C HIS A 310 3.48 15.84 7.12
N ILE A 311 4.34 16.27 8.03
CA ILE A 311 5.61 16.94 7.69
C ILE A 311 6.85 16.07 7.95
N GLY A 312 6.65 14.78 8.23
CA GLY A 312 7.73 13.87 8.58
C GLY A 312 8.28 14.10 9.97
N GLY A 313 9.56 13.95 10.15
CA GLY A 313 10.26 14.32 11.38
C GLY A 313 10.82 13.17 12.20
N ASP A 314 10.97 11.98 11.64
CA ASP A 314 11.63 10.85 12.28
C ASP A 314 13.11 10.75 11.86
N GLU A 315 13.88 10.02 12.67
CA GLU A 315 15.28 9.65 12.47
C GLU A 315 16.22 10.78 12.02
N ILE A 316 16.01 11.97 12.57
CA ILE A 316 16.75 13.19 12.19
C ILE A 316 18.18 13.15 12.66
N GLN A 317 19.14 13.30 11.77
CA GLN A 317 20.58 13.26 12.07
C GLN A 317 21.12 14.67 12.43
N LEU A 318 20.65 15.27 13.52
CA LEU A 318 21.04 16.60 13.96
C LEU A 318 22.55 16.76 14.23
N GLU A 319 23.27 15.66 14.45
CA GLU A 319 24.72 15.65 14.65
C GLU A 319 25.46 16.31 13.49
N ILE A 320 24.92 16.20 12.29
CA ILE A 320 25.50 16.80 11.06
C ILE A 320 25.58 18.32 11.16
N LEU A 321 24.59 18.96 11.80
CA LEU A 321 24.53 20.42 11.99
C LEU A 321 25.20 20.87 13.28
N ARG A 322 25.41 20.00 14.25
CA ARG A 322 25.91 20.33 15.58
C ARG A 322 27.24 21.06 15.57
N ASP A 323 28.18 20.61 14.72
CA ASP A 323 29.53 21.15 14.61
C ASP A 323 29.70 22.06 13.40
N ALA A 324 28.62 22.33 12.64
CA ALA A 324 28.65 23.15 11.46
C ALA A 324 28.76 24.65 11.82
N PRO A 325 29.81 25.39 11.40
CA PRO A 325 30.01 26.77 11.80
C PRO A 325 28.84 27.70 11.44
N HIS A 326 28.17 27.46 10.30
CA HIS A 326 27.02 28.25 9.88
C HIS A 326 25.78 27.98 10.78
N ALA A 327 25.57 26.74 11.24
CA ALA A 327 24.47 26.42 12.14
C ALA A 327 24.69 27.02 13.53
N ILE A 328 25.92 26.98 14.05
CA ILE A 328 26.31 27.66 15.31
C ILE A 328 26.05 29.17 15.18
N LYS A 329 26.47 29.78 14.06
CA LYS A 329 26.21 31.19 13.80
C LYS A 329 24.72 31.50 13.71
N TYR A 330 23.96 30.63 13.03
CA TYR A 330 22.51 30.78 12.89
C TYR A 330 21.79 30.80 14.27
N LEU A 331 22.19 29.90 15.18
CA LEU A 331 21.64 29.88 16.55
C LEU A 331 21.91 31.22 17.24
N ALA A 332 23.12 31.75 17.15
CA ALA A 332 23.48 33.02 17.75
C ALA A 332 22.73 34.21 17.14
N ASP A 333 22.64 34.29 15.82
CA ASP A 333 21.94 35.35 15.10
C ASP A 333 20.44 35.39 15.39
N HIS A 334 19.82 34.23 15.71
CA HIS A 334 18.40 34.11 16.04
C HIS A 334 18.12 34.06 17.54
N ASN A 335 19.10 34.38 18.39
CA ASN A 335 18.97 34.35 19.85
C ASN A 335 18.50 33.00 20.42
N MET A 336 18.87 31.89 19.75
CA MET A 336 18.61 30.55 20.22
C MET A 336 19.65 30.10 21.25
N PRO A 337 19.36 29.09 22.08
CA PRO A 337 20.36 28.50 22.96
C PRO A 337 21.57 27.99 22.18
N PRO A 338 22.79 28.04 22.73
CA PRO A 338 23.93 27.39 22.08
C PRO A 338 23.77 25.86 22.06
N VAL A 339 24.57 25.20 21.23
CA VAL A 339 24.48 23.76 20.96
C VAL A 339 24.48 22.92 22.25
N ASP A 340 25.36 23.23 23.19
CA ASP A 340 25.49 22.55 24.50
C ASP A 340 24.34 22.81 25.49
N LYS A 341 23.42 23.71 25.13
CA LYS A 341 22.24 24.06 25.94
C LYS A 341 20.91 23.83 25.20
N GLY A 342 20.87 22.89 24.29
CA GLY A 342 19.66 22.49 23.57
C GLY A 342 19.40 23.31 22.29
N GLY A 343 20.44 23.92 21.69
CA GLY A 343 20.30 24.69 20.46
C GLY A 343 19.75 23.89 19.29
N MET A 344 20.14 22.62 19.17
CA MET A 344 19.64 21.77 18.08
C MET A 344 18.15 21.45 18.24
N ASP A 345 17.67 21.20 19.47
CA ASP A 345 16.24 20.99 19.73
C ASP A 345 15.43 22.26 19.47
N ALA A 346 15.98 23.43 19.83
CA ALA A 346 15.36 24.72 19.55
C ALA A 346 15.27 25.00 18.05
N LEU A 347 16.31 24.66 17.28
CA LEU A 347 16.35 24.78 15.84
C LEU A 347 15.30 23.87 15.18
N LEU A 348 15.21 22.61 15.61
CA LEU A 348 14.23 21.65 15.10
C LEU A 348 12.80 22.06 15.47
N LYS A 349 12.57 22.53 16.69
CA LYS A 349 11.28 23.12 17.10
C LYS A 349 10.89 24.27 16.17
N GLN A 350 11.82 25.20 15.90
CA GLN A 350 11.56 26.32 14.99
C GLN A 350 11.18 25.83 13.58
N HIS A 351 11.86 24.79 13.08
CA HIS A 351 11.54 24.20 11.78
C HIS A 351 10.08 23.71 11.76
N VAL A 352 9.66 22.91 12.73
CA VAL A 352 8.26 22.42 12.84
C VAL A 352 7.27 23.58 12.92
N LEU A 353 7.53 24.59 13.74
CA LEU A 353 6.64 25.74 13.88
C LEU A 353 6.51 26.54 12.56
N ARG A 354 7.59 26.71 11.81
CA ARG A 354 7.54 27.37 10.49
C ARG A 354 6.72 26.57 9.49
N LEU A 355 6.89 25.25 9.42
CA LEU A 355 6.08 24.40 8.55
C LEU A 355 4.62 24.37 8.98
N ASN A 356 4.35 24.38 10.29
CA ASN A 356 2.99 24.46 10.81
C ASN A 356 2.28 25.73 10.32
N GLU A 357 2.96 26.87 10.25
CA GLU A 357 2.36 28.10 9.69
C GLU A 357 2.01 27.93 8.19
N PHE A 358 2.84 27.25 7.40
CA PHE A 358 2.55 26.99 5.98
C PHE A 358 1.34 26.05 5.83
N VAL A 359 1.29 25.00 6.65
CA VAL A 359 0.17 24.05 6.66
C VAL A 359 -1.13 24.74 7.10
N LYS A 360 -1.09 25.58 8.14
CA LYS A 360 -2.24 26.36 8.64
C LYS A 360 -2.78 27.36 7.62
N LYS A 361 -1.92 27.99 6.82
CA LYS A 361 -2.33 28.87 5.70
C LYS A 361 -3.20 28.12 4.69
N ASN A 362 -3.01 26.79 4.54
CA ASN A 362 -3.80 25.91 3.69
C ASN A 362 -5.04 25.33 4.41
N GLY A 363 -5.38 25.81 5.62
CA GLY A 363 -6.54 25.37 6.39
C GLY A 363 -6.42 23.96 6.95
N LYS A 364 -5.21 23.44 7.08
CA LYS A 364 -4.95 22.07 7.55
C LYS A 364 -4.27 22.07 8.92
N LYS A 365 -4.30 20.91 9.59
CA LYS A 365 -3.57 20.65 10.83
C LYS A 365 -2.30 19.87 10.51
N THR A 366 -1.21 20.27 11.12
CA THR A 366 0.09 19.61 10.97
C THR A 366 0.14 18.34 11.81
N ILE A 367 0.62 17.25 11.20
CA ILE A 367 1.03 16.03 11.88
C ILE A 367 2.54 15.88 11.69
N TYR A 368 3.24 15.37 12.72
CA TYR A 368 4.66 15.04 12.61
C TYR A 368 4.97 13.75 13.39
N TRP A 369 6.04 13.05 13.00
CA TRP A 369 6.52 11.88 13.72
C TRP A 369 7.07 12.30 15.09
N GLY A 370 6.53 11.74 16.15
CA GLY A 370 7.03 11.89 17.50
C GLY A 370 7.62 10.60 18.00
N GLY A 371 8.81 10.66 18.61
CA GLY A 371 9.48 9.51 19.16
C GLY A 371 10.99 9.49 18.87
N TYR A 372 11.50 8.39 18.32
CA TYR A 372 12.92 8.18 18.13
C TYR A 372 13.56 9.23 17.22
N GLN A 373 14.56 9.98 17.74
CA GLN A 373 15.28 11.04 17.04
C GLN A 373 14.38 12.05 16.30
N GLY A 374 13.19 12.27 16.81
CA GLY A 374 12.20 13.22 16.25
C GLY A 374 12.24 14.58 16.90
N PRO A 375 11.33 15.49 16.49
CA PRO A 375 11.18 16.81 17.09
C PRO A 375 10.92 16.75 18.61
N PRO A 376 11.40 17.74 19.37
CA PRO A 376 11.15 17.77 20.79
C PRO A 376 9.66 17.88 21.07
N LEU A 377 9.18 17.19 22.10
CA LEU A 377 7.82 17.38 22.58
C LEU A 377 7.74 18.68 23.39
N ASP A 378 7.35 19.77 22.76
CA ASP A 378 7.33 21.12 23.35
C ASP A 378 5.90 21.68 23.35
N PRO A 379 5.40 22.23 24.50
CA PRO A 379 4.06 22.80 24.57
C PRO A 379 3.78 23.94 23.59
N GLU A 380 4.79 24.64 23.07
CA GLU A 380 4.61 25.63 22.00
C GLU A 380 4.12 25.00 20.68
N MET A 381 4.36 23.70 20.48
CA MET A 381 3.91 22.94 19.32
C MET A 381 2.53 22.28 19.53
N LYS A 382 1.76 22.64 20.56
CA LYS A 382 0.45 22.04 20.88
C LYS A 382 -0.60 22.15 19.78
N ASP A 383 -0.42 23.06 18.82
CA ASP A 383 -1.26 23.17 17.63
C ASP A 383 -0.97 22.08 16.60
N CYS A 384 0.16 21.38 16.73
CA CYS A 384 0.52 20.23 15.92
C CYS A 384 0.03 18.93 16.57
N ILE A 385 -0.14 17.90 15.75
CA ILE A 385 -0.52 16.56 16.21
C ILE A 385 0.71 15.68 16.17
N VAL A 386 1.02 15.03 17.27
CA VAL A 386 2.11 14.07 17.37
C VAL A 386 1.63 12.72 16.86
N TYR A 387 2.22 12.24 15.77
CA TYR A 387 2.04 10.87 15.32
C TYR A 387 3.01 10.01 16.14
N SER A 388 2.50 9.51 17.26
CA SER A 388 3.33 8.93 18.33
C SER A 388 3.86 7.55 17.91
N TRP A 389 5.11 7.57 17.48
CA TRP A 389 5.87 6.39 17.12
C TRP A 389 6.84 6.04 18.26
N TYR A 390 6.93 4.79 18.62
CA TYR A 390 7.84 4.24 19.62
C TYR A 390 7.47 4.48 21.10
N LEU A 391 7.69 5.60 21.75
CA LEU A 391 7.49 5.75 23.22
C LEU A 391 6.97 7.13 23.67
N GLY A 392 6.84 8.08 22.77
CA GLY A 392 6.55 9.48 23.15
C GLY A 392 5.10 9.81 23.56
N ALA A 393 4.16 8.85 23.47
CA ALA A 393 2.73 9.12 23.64
C ALA A 393 2.40 9.67 25.03
N ARG A 394 2.94 9.09 26.10
CA ARG A 394 2.67 9.53 27.47
C ARG A 394 3.24 10.91 27.73
N GLU A 395 4.49 11.12 27.34
CA GLU A 395 5.16 12.41 27.51
C GLU A 395 4.44 13.53 26.75
N ALA A 396 4.00 13.27 25.50
CA ALA A 396 3.23 14.23 24.72
C ALA A 396 1.93 14.61 25.42
N LEU A 397 1.19 13.63 25.94
CA LEU A 397 -0.05 13.88 26.70
C LEU A 397 0.19 14.66 27.99
N ASP A 398 1.24 14.32 28.74
CA ASP A 398 1.60 15.02 29.98
C ASP A 398 1.99 16.49 29.71
N LYS A 399 2.48 16.79 28.50
CA LYS A 399 2.75 18.15 27.99
C LYS A 399 1.54 18.82 27.33
N GLY A 400 0.37 18.18 27.34
CA GLY A 400 -0.88 18.73 26.80
C GLY A 400 -0.98 18.72 25.28
N MET A 401 -0.19 17.89 24.60
CA MET A 401 -0.20 17.77 23.15
C MET A 401 -1.29 16.80 22.67
N THR A 402 -1.74 17.00 21.44
CA THR A 402 -2.66 16.08 20.77
C THR A 402 -1.89 14.98 20.05
N ILE A 403 -2.33 13.72 20.18
CA ILE A 403 -1.64 12.57 19.60
C ILE A 403 -2.54 11.69 18.72
N ILE A 404 -1.90 11.02 17.78
CA ILE A 404 -2.40 9.81 17.10
C ILE A 404 -1.42 8.68 17.45
N THR A 405 -1.91 7.58 17.97
CA THR A 405 -1.06 6.46 18.39
C THR A 405 -0.63 5.61 17.18
N VAL A 406 0.66 5.30 17.10
CA VAL A 406 1.26 4.50 16.06
C VAL A 406 2.13 3.42 16.70
N PRO A 407 1.55 2.35 17.23
CA PRO A 407 2.32 1.32 17.91
C PRO A 407 3.16 0.53 16.89
N TRP A 408 4.47 0.48 17.13
CA TRP A 408 5.44 -0.29 16.33
C TRP A 408 5.25 -1.80 16.48
N GLU A 409 4.96 -2.27 17.68
CA GLU A 409 4.83 -3.69 17.99
C GLU A 409 3.44 -4.25 17.68
N ILE A 410 3.09 -4.41 16.41
CA ILE A 410 1.81 -4.99 16.05
C ILE A 410 1.98 -6.30 15.29
N VAL A 411 3.09 -6.93 15.42
CA VAL A 411 3.32 -8.27 14.92
C VAL A 411 3.28 -9.23 16.09
N GLY A 412 2.10 -9.56 16.56
CA GLY A 412 1.91 -10.55 17.61
C GLY A 412 0.74 -11.48 17.33
N PRO A 413 0.75 -12.68 17.93
CA PRO A 413 -0.39 -13.58 17.83
C PRO A 413 -1.67 -12.92 18.38
N TRP A 414 -2.81 -13.42 17.96
CA TRP A 414 -4.16 -12.97 18.33
C TRP A 414 -4.34 -12.72 19.84
N GLU A 415 -3.59 -13.41 20.67
CA GLU A 415 -3.58 -13.27 22.13
C GLU A 415 -3.09 -11.89 22.61
N LYS A 416 -2.37 -11.17 21.74
CA LYS A 416 -1.82 -9.82 22.01
C LYS A 416 -2.43 -8.73 21.12
N TRP A 417 -3.53 -9.01 20.42
CA TRP A 417 -4.15 -8.08 19.47
C TRP A 417 -4.73 -6.81 20.12
N ASN A 418 -4.76 -6.76 21.42
CA ASN A 418 -5.15 -5.60 22.19
C ASN A 418 -4.15 -4.43 22.04
N ILE A 419 -3.99 -3.98 20.82
CA ILE A 419 -3.02 -3.00 20.33
C ILE A 419 -3.27 -1.62 20.91
N PHE A 420 -4.55 -1.34 21.20
CA PHE A 420 -4.97 -0.17 21.93
C PHE A 420 -5.03 -0.43 23.45
N SER A 421 -4.62 -1.59 23.88
CA SER A 421 -4.13 -1.81 25.25
C SER A 421 -2.82 -1.06 25.53
N CYS A 422 -2.45 -0.17 24.63
CA CYS A 422 -1.67 1.00 25.01
C CYS A 422 -2.37 1.64 26.22
N ASN A 423 -2.38 0.94 27.31
CA ASN A 423 -3.06 1.26 28.55
C ASN A 423 -4.59 1.44 28.43
N LYS A 424 -5.33 0.74 29.27
CA LYS A 424 -6.71 1.13 29.61
C LYS A 424 -6.85 2.64 29.86
N GLU A 425 -5.79 3.33 30.22
CA GLU A 425 -5.69 4.76 30.39
C GLU A 425 -5.80 5.57 29.10
N MET A 426 -5.35 5.06 27.94
CA MET A 426 -5.57 5.72 26.65
C MET A 426 -7.00 5.54 26.14
N LEU A 427 -7.69 4.48 26.57
CA LEU A 427 -9.11 4.31 26.36
C LEU A 427 -9.96 5.21 27.26
N ASN A 428 -9.38 5.75 28.33
CA ASN A 428 -9.98 6.82 29.10
C ASN A 428 -9.97 8.06 28.23
N ARG A 429 -11.02 8.26 27.50
CA ARG A 429 -11.24 9.32 26.54
C ARG A 429 -10.59 10.64 26.96
N ASN A 430 -9.38 10.83 26.48
CA ASN A 430 -8.70 12.09 26.53
C ASN A 430 -8.90 12.75 25.15
N ASP A 431 -9.44 13.95 25.10
CA ASP A 431 -9.63 14.72 23.86
C ASP A 431 -8.32 14.94 23.09
N SER A 432 -7.21 14.81 23.79
CA SER A 432 -5.88 14.85 23.21
C SER A 432 -5.49 13.56 22.46
N ILE A 433 -6.26 12.47 22.53
CA ILE A 433 -6.04 11.25 21.74
C ILE A 433 -7.07 11.20 20.64
N LEU A 434 -6.66 11.54 19.42
CA LEU A 434 -7.55 11.50 18.26
C LEU A 434 -7.89 10.08 17.82
N GLY A 435 -7.00 9.13 18.06
CA GLY A 435 -7.17 7.75 17.68
C GLY A 435 -5.87 7.06 17.37
N GLY A 436 -5.89 6.14 16.41
CA GLY A 436 -4.72 5.36 16.06
C GLY A 436 -4.58 5.06 14.58
N SER A 437 -3.35 4.72 14.20
CA SER A 437 -3.00 4.30 12.86
C SER A 437 -2.13 3.06 12.87
N ARG A 438 -2.29 2.23 11.86
CA ARG A 438 -1.31 1.21 11.51
C ARG A 438 -0.31 1.82 10.52
N VAL A 439 0.95 1.43 10.65
CA VAL A 439 1.98 1.74 9.67
C VAL A 439 2.49 0.45 9.02
N ALA A 440 2.84 0.52 7.74
CA ALA A 440 3.45 -0.58 7.01
C ALA A 440 4.58 -0.01 6.15
N TRP A 441 5.80 -0.29 6.59
CA TRP A 441 7.03 0.17 5.96
C TRP A 441 7.54 -0.84 4.93
N GLU A 442 8.08 -0.35 3.81
CA GLU A 442 8.85 -1.12 2.82
C GLU A 442 8.08 -2.31 2.20
N VAL A 443 6.76 -2.23 2.16
CA VAL A 443 5.91 -3.32 1.68
C VAL A 443 5.64 -3.15 0.18
N SER A 444 5.82 -4.23 -0.60
CA SER A 444 5.53 -4.20 -2.03
C SER A 444 4.04 -4.00 -2.34
N ALA A 445 3.75 -3.48 -3.54
CA ALA A 445 2.37 -3.28 -4.00
C ALA A 445 1.54 -4.57 -3.94
N GLU A 446 2.14 -5.70 -4.31
CA GLU A 446 1.52 -7.01 -4.23
C GLU A 446 1.16 -7.39 -2.79
N SER A 447 2.08 -7.17 -1.86
CA SER A 447 1.88 -7.48 -0.44
C SER A 447 0.84 -6.55 0.19
N TYR A 448 0.77 -5.27 -0.20
CA TYR A 448 -0.32 -4.40 0.23
C TYR A 448 -1.67 -4.96 -0.18
N VAL A 449 -1.86 -5.25 -1.47
CA VAL A 449 -3.16 -5.69 -1.99
C VAL A 449 -3.51 -7.11 -1.56
N MET A 450 -2.52 -8.02 -1.46
CA MET A 450 -2.76 -9.44 -1.14
C MET A 450 -2.71 -9.76 0.35
N GLY A 451 -2.02 -8.98 1.16
CA GLY A 451 -1.73 -9.28 2.56
C GLY A 451 -2.24 -8.23 3.55
N CYS A 452 -1.68 -7.03 3.52
CA CYS A 452 -1.94 -6.00 4.55
C CYS A 452 -3.41 -5.59 4.66
N VAL A 453 -4.13 -5.63 3.54
CA VAL A 453 -5.55 -5.36 3.44
C VAL A 453 -6.37 -6.27 4.35
N TYR A 454 -6.03 -7.56 4.37
CA TYR A 454 -6.82 -8.56 5.10
C TYR A 454 -6.58 -8.55 6.61
N GLU A 455 -5.53 -7.88 7.06
CA GLU A 455 -5.25 -7.76 8.49
C GLU A 455 -5.85 -6.51 9.14
N SER A 456 -6.50 -5.65 8.38
CA SER A 456 -7.00 -4.37 8.90
C SER A 456 -8.25 -4.51 9.78
N GLY A 457 -9.03 -5.58 9.61
CA GLY A 457 -10.33 -5.73 10.26
C GLY A 457 -10.26 -5.73 11.79
N TYR A 458 -9.50 -6.64 12.37
CA TYR A 458 -9.41 -6.76 13.82
C TYR A 458 -8.72 -5.55 14.49
N ARG A 459 -7.83 -4.88 13.77
CA ARG A 459 -7.14 -3.69 14.28
C ARG A 459 -8.08 -2.50 14.35
N GLN A 460 -9.00 -2.41 13.41
CA GLN A 460 -10.04 -1.41 13.39
C GLN A 460 -11.02 -1.57 14.55
N GLU A 461 -11.23 -2.80 15.05
CA GLU A 461 -12.04 -3.06 16.24
C GLU A 461 -11.57 -2.22 17.42
N GLY A 462 -10.26 -2.15 17.67
CA GLY A 462 -9.70 -1.39 18.80
C GLY A 462 -9.96 0.11 18.73
N THR A 463 -9.94 0.73 17.55
CA THR A 463 -10.21 2.16 17.37
C THR A 463 -11.69 2.49 17.26
N TRP A 464 -12.48 1.55 16.78
CA TRP A 464 -13.90 1.74 16.55
C TRP A 464 -14.75 1.36 17.76
N ALA A 465 -14.46 0.21 18.37
CA ALA A 465 -15.22 -0.40 19.45
C ALA A 465 -14.30 -1.01 20.53
N PRO A 466 -13.51 -0.17 21.24
CA PRO A 466 -12.51 -0.66 22.19
C PRO A 466 -13.08 -1.53 23.34
N ASP A 467 -14.32 -1.27 23.75
CA ASP A 467 -14.97 -2.07 24.78
C ASP A 467 -15.24 -3.51 24.31
N CYS A 468 -15.66 -3.66 23.05
CA CYS A 468 -15.79 -4.97 22.43
C CYS A 468 -14.42 -5.62 22.25
N ALA A 469 -13.43 -4.86 21.78
CA ALA A 469 -12.07 -5.32 21.63
C ALA A 469 -11.48 -5.91 22.92
N ALA A 470 -11.80 -5.27 24.05
CA ALA A 470 -11.32 -5.71 25.38
C ALA A 470 -12.02 -6.94 25.94
N THR A 471 -13.21 -7.29 25.42
CA THR A 471 -14.09 -8.32 26.05
C THR A 471 -14.40 -9.50 25.13
N VAL A 472 -14.20 -9.38 23.81
CA VAL A 472 -14.50 -10.45 22.86
C VAL A 472 -13.50 -11.60 23.01
N ASP A 473 -13.99 -12.83 22.91
CA ASP A 473 -13.14 -14.01 22.86
C ASP A 473 -12.24 -13.96 21.61
N PRO A 474 -10.91 -14.15 21.75
CA PRO A 474 -9.98 -14.18 20.62
C PRO A 474 -10.35 -15.19 19.52
N ALA A 475 -10.90 -16.36 19.88
CA ALA A 475 -11.33 -17.36 18.92
C ALA A 475 -12.57 -16.88 18.13
N GLU A 476 -13.49 -16.20 18.78
CA GLU A 476 -14.63 -15.56 18.13
C GLU A 476 -14.18 -14.46 17.17
N MET A 477 -13.26 -13.60 17.60
CA MET A 477 -12.74 -12.53 16.74
C MET A 477 -12.02 -13.11 15.52
N LYS A 478 -11.23 -14.17 15.69
CA LYS A 478 -10.58 -14.87 14.58
C LYS A 478 -11.60 -15.44 13.59
N ALA A 479 -12.69 -16.01 14.08
CA ALA A 479 -13.75 -16.53 13.22
C ALA A 479 -14.46 -15.41 12.43
N ARG A 480 -14.76 -14.28 13.07
CA ARG A 480 -15.33 -13.09 12.40
C ARG A 480 -14.38 -12.55 11.33
N ASP A 481 -13.11 -12.43 11.66
CA ASP A 481 -12.07 -11.95 10.75
C ASP A 481 -11.94 -12.83 9.52
N GLN A 482 -11.99 -14.15 9.68
CA GLN A 482 -11.95 -15.08 8.54
C GLN A 482 -13.12 -14.86 7.56
N VAL A 483 -14.34 -14.66 8.07
CA VAL A 483 -15.52 -14.37 7.24
C VAL A 483 -15.36 -13.00 6.55
N SER A 484 -14.88 -12.00 7.27
CA SER A 484 -14.66 -10.66 6.74
C SER A 484 -13.58 -10.64 5.66
N LYS A 485 -12.48 -11.39 5.85
CA LYS A 485 -11.40 -11.54 4.87
C LYS A 485 -11.92 -12.11 3.54
N GLU A 486 -12.74 -13.14 3.61
CA GLU A 486 -13.33 -13.70 2.39
C GLU A 486 -14.23 -12.68 1.68
N ARG A 487 -15.04 -11.93 2.42
CA ARG A 487 -15.92 -10.90 1.85
C ARG A 487 -15.15 -9.72 1.26
N VAL A 488 -14.15 -9.19 1.96
CA VAL A 488 -13.36 -8.08 1.44
C VAL A 488 -12.56 -8.49 0.21
N ARG A 489 -12.08 -9.75 0.14
CA ARG A 489 -11.42 -10.30 -1.04
C ARG A 489 -12.34 -10.26 -2.26
N GLN A 490 -13.61 -10.65 -2.12
CA GLN A 490 -14.61 -10.61 -3.20
C GLN A 490 -14.84 -9.19 -3.74
N ILE A 491 -14.58 -8.17 -2.93
CA ILE A 491 -14.79 -6.76 -3.30
C ILE A 491 -13.49 -6.09 -3.73
N ALA A 492 -12.43 -6.23 -2.94
CA ALA A 492 -11.17 -5.51 -3.19
C ALA A 492 -10.29 -6.16 -4.26
N ALA A 493 -10.42 -7.49 -4.45
CA ALA A 493 -9.69 -8.25 -5.47
C ALA A 493 -10.61 -9.33 -6.06
N PRO A 494 -11.64 -8.95 -6.84
CA PRO A 494 -12.71 -9.86 -7.27
C PRO A 494 -12.24 -10.93 -8.26
N VAL A 495 -11.08 -10.79 -8.86
CA VAL A 495 -10.48 -11.75 -9.80
C VAL A 495 -9.38 -12.53 -9.08
N GLU A 496 -9.50 -13.85 -9.03
CA GLU A 496 -8.42 -14.71 -8.54
C GLU A 496 -7.51 -15.06 -9.71
N ILE A 497 -6.21 -14.76 -9.61
CA ILE A 497 -5.21 -15.12 -10.62
C ILE A 497 -4.48 -16.38 -10.16
N LYS A 498 -4.61 -17.47 -10.92
CA LYS A 498 -3.87 -18.73 -10.70
C LYS A 498 -2.87 -18.95 -11.80
N CYS A 499 -1.63 -19.22 -11.42
CA CYS A 499 -0.56 -19.56 -12.32
C CYS A 499 -0.19 -21.03 -12.11
N GLU A 500 -0.15 -21.81 -13.19
CA GLU A 500 0.19 -23.23 -13.20
C GLU A 500 1.42 -23.44 -14.11
N GLY A 501 2.38 -24.19 -13.60
CA GLY A 501 3.65 -24.50 -14.25
C GLY A 501 4.64 -25.03 -13.22
N VAL A 502 5.89 -25.25 -13.60
CA VAL A 502 6.97 -25.54 -12.65
C VAL A 502 7.41 -24.21 -12.06
N ILE A 503 6.96 -23.95 -10.84
CA ILE A 503 7.16 -22.68 -10.14
C ILE A 503 7.96 -22.95 -8.85
N THR A 504 9.04 -22.21 -8.64
CA THR A 504 9.84 -22.23 -7.41
C THR A 504 9.76 -20.88 -6.73
N ASN A 505 9.88 -20.86 -5.40
CA ASN A 505 9.99 -19.57 -4.70
C ASN A 505 11.28 -18.88 -5.12
N ALA A 506 11.23 -17.62 -5.37
CA ALA A 506 12.43 -16.80 -5.52
C ALA A 506 13.18 -16.82 -4.19
N THR A 507 14.52 -17.02 -4.23
CA THR A 507 15.40 -16.96 -3.06
C THR A 507 16.07 -15.58 -2.99
N GLY A 508 16.66 -15.21 -1.87
CA GLY A 508 17.38 -13.92 -1.76
C GLY A 508 16.51 -12.73 -1.35
N GLY A 509 15.42 -12.94 -0.61
CA GLY A 509 14.58 -11.82 -0.11
C GLY A 509 13.54 -11.28 -1.09
N PHE A 510 13.43 -11.88 -2.30
CA PHE A 510 12.44 -11.46 -3.28
C PHE A 510 11.06 -11.98 -2.97
N GLN A 511 10.10 -11.08 -3.06
CA GLN A 511 8.69 -11.43 -3.07
C GLN A 511 8.27 -11.81 -4.50
N GLY A 512 8.43 -13.08 -4.86
CA GLY A 512 8.06 -13.56 -6.19
C GLY A 512 8.34 -15.03 -6.40
N TYR A 513 8.14 -15.46 -7.62
CA TYR A 513 8.33 -16.83 -8.06
C TYR A 513 9.18 -16.87 -9.33
N GLU A 514 9.90 -17.97 -9.50
CA GLU A 514 10.64 -18.25 -10.71
C GLU A 514 10.01 -19.39 -11.49
N TYR A 515 10.18 -19.37 -12.81
CA TYR A 515 9.74 -20.43 -13.69
C TYR A 515 10.63 -20.53 -14.94
N GLU A 516 10.72 -21.71 -15.53
CA GLU A 516 11.65 -21.98 -16.63
C GLU A 516 10.95 -22.07 -17.98
N GLU A 517 9.85 -22.82 -18.08
CA GLU A 517 9.18 -23.05 -19.35
C GLU A 517 8.17 -21.95 -19.67
N LYS A 518 6.93 -22.19 -19.35
CA LYS A 518 5.80 -21.31 -19.57
C LYS A 518 4.83 -21.41 -18.41
N LEU A 519 4.09 -20.33 -18.17
CA LEU A 519 3.01 -20.34 -17.21
C LEU A 519 1.66 -20.38 -17.92
N THR A 520 0.77 -21.24 -17.43
CA THR A 520 -0.65 -21.17 -17.76
C THR A 520 -1.32 -20.29 -16.69
N VAL A 521 -1.88 -19.16 -17.12
CA VAL A 521 -2.53 -18.20 -16.25
C VAL A 521 -4.04 -18.32 -16.40
N LYS A 522 -4.72 -18.63 -15.31
CA LYS A 522 -6.18 -18.68 -15.20
C LYS A 522 -6.67 -17.52 -14.35
N MET A 523 -7.68 -16.80 -14.83
CA MET A 523 -8.34 -15.74 -14.10
C MET A 523 -9.75 -16.18 -13.75
N LEU A 524 -10.02 -16.34 -12.45
CA LEU A 524 -11.27 -16.89 -11.94
C LEU A 524 -12.05 -15.77 -11.22
N ALA A 525 -13.30 -15.59 -11.57
CA ALA A 525 -14.21 -14.69 -10.88
C ALA A 525 -15.66 -15.14 -11.10
N ASN A 526 -16.54 -14.73 -10.22
CA ASN A 526 -17.97 -14.73 -10.52
C ASN A 526 -18.27 -13.51 -11.39
N VAL A 527 -18.18 -13.68 -12.73
CA VAL A 527 -18.36 -12.56 -13.67
C VAL A 527 -19.84 -12.33 -13.92
N PRO A 528 -20.43 -11.21 -13.42
CA PRO A 528 -21.83 -10.92 -13.66
C PRO A 528 -22.13 -10.65 -15.15
N ALA A 529 -23.37 -10.82 -15.54
CA ALA A 529 -23.81 -10.48 -16.89
C ALA A 529 -23.50 -9.01 -17.23
N GLY A 530 -22.89 -8.76 -18.38
CA GLY A 530 -22.45 -7.43 -18.81
C GLY A 530 -21.11 -6.98 -18.24
N CYS A 531 -20.45 -7.77 -17.39
CA CYS A 531 -19.09 -7.50 -16.89
C CYS A 531 -18.03 -8.24 -17.71
N ALA A 532 -16.81 -7.76 -17.65
CA ALA A 532 -15.64 -8.40 -18.28
C ALA A 532 -14.40 -8.24 -17.40
N ILE A 533 -13.52 -9.26 -17.43
CA ILE A 533 -12.21 -9.18 -16.83
C ILE A 533 -11.24 -8.61 -17.87
N HIS A 534 -10.51 -7.59 -17.50
CA HIS A 534 -9.40 -7.04 -18.25
C HIS A 534 -8.10 -7.22 -17.47
N TYR A 535 -6.98 -7.38 -18.19
CA TYR A 535 -5.71 -7.69 -17.54
C TYR A 535 -4.52 -7.00 -18.21
N THR A 536 -3.41 -6.98 -17.50
CA THR A 536 -2.08 -6.62 -18.00
C THR A 536 -1.04 -7.62 -17.50
N THR A 537 0.09 -7.72 -18.20
CA THR A 537 1.21 -8.61 -17.85
C THR A 537 2.46 -7.84 -17.45
N ASP A 538 2.45 -6.51 -17.59
CA ASP A 538 3.57 -5.59 -17.40
C ASP A 538 3.44 -4.72 -16.12
N GLY A 539 2.47 -5.02 -15.27
CA GLY A 539 2.23 -4.28 -14.03
C GLY A 539 1.42 -3.00 -14.17
N LYS A 540 1.09 -2.58 -15.40
CA LYS A 540 0.24 -1.39 -15.62
C LYS A 540 -1.20 -1.61 -15.15
N GLU A 541 -1.91 -0.51 -14.96
CA GLU A 541 -3.31 -0.53 -14.55
C GLU A 541 -4.20 -1.14 -15.65
N PRO A 542 -4.94 -2.23 -15.37
CA PRO A 542 -5.97 -2.72 -16.28
C PRO A 542 -7.08 -1.70 -16.49
N SER A 543 -7.59 -1.63 -17.71
CA SER A 543 -8.71 -0.78 -18.11
C SER A 543 -9.54 -1.47 -19.18
N VAL A 544 -10.68 -0.91 -19.55
CA VAL A 544 -11.49 -1.41 -20.68
C VAL A 544 -10.77 -1.40 -22.03
N LYS A 545 -9.62 -0.71 -22.11
CA LYS A 545 -8.76 -0.67 -23.30
C LYS A 545 -7.69 -1.75 -23.32
N THR A 546 -7.41 -2.40 -22.18
CA THR A 546 -6.43 -3.49 -22.09
C THR A 546 -7.08 -4.81 -22.53
N PRO A 547 -6.29 -5.86 -22.79
CA PRO A 547 -6.81 -7.14 -23.21
C PRO A 547 -7.93 -7.68 -22.33
N LYS A 548 -8.97 -8.22 -22.95
CA LYS A 548 -10.06 -8.91 -22.25
C LYS A 548 -9.69 -10.38 -22.07
N TYR A 549 -9.86 -10.89 -20.85
CA TYR A 549 -9.67 -12.30 -20.58
C TYR A 549 -10.87 -13.13 -21.04
N THR A 550 -10.62 -14.09 -21.91
CA THR A 550 -11.63 -15.01 -22.48
C THR A 550 -11.29 -16.47 -22.27
N GLU A 551 -10.01 -16.81 -22.18
CA GLU A 551 -9.52 -18.18 -22.03
C GLU A 551 -8.17 -18.19 -21.28
N PRO A 552 -7.71 -19.33 -20.76
CA PRO A 552 -6.40 -19.43 -20.11
C PRO A 552 -5.27 -18.96 -21.00
N LEU A 553 -4.38 -18.14 -20.45
CA LEU A 553 -3.23 -17.59 -21.16
C LEU A 553 -2.03 -18.50 -21.00
N THR A 554 -1.23 -18.63 -22.05
CA THR A 554 0.10 -19.25 -21.97
C THR A 554 1.14 -18.16 -22.16
N LEU A 555 1.92 -17.87 -21.12
CA LEU A 555 2.82 -16.73 -21.06
C LEU A 555 4.27 -17.15 -20.77
N THR A 556 5.19 -16.36 -21.28
CA THR A 556 6.63 -16.40 -21.00
C THR A 556 7.14 -15.00 -20.72
N GLY A 557 8.35 -14.88 -20.14
CA GLY A 557 8.95 -13.59 -19.81
C GLY A 557 8.69 -13.16 -18.37
N GLY A 558 9.27 -12.04 -17.95
CA GLY A 558 8.99 -11.46 -16.67
C GLY A 558 7.54 -10.97 -16.60
N LEU A 559 6.79 -11.40 -15.59
CA LEU A 559 5.35 -11.14 -15.52
C LEU A 559 4.98 -10.41 -14.25
N ARG A 560 4.27 -9.30 -14.40
CA ARG A 560 3.59 -8.56 -13.34
C ARG A 560 2.11 -8.51 -13.65
N LEU A 561 1.42 -9.60 -13.32
CA LEU A 561 0.03 -9.78 -13.69
C LEU A 561 -0.89 -8.90 -12.83
N ARG A 562 -1.75 -8.15 -13.50
CA ARG A 562 -2.81 -7.35 -12.89
C ARG A 562 -4.13 -7.69 -13.58
N ALA A 563 -5.22 -7.74 -12.82
CA ALA A 563 -6.54 -7.94 -13.37
C ALA A 563 -7.56 -7.06 -12.67
N ALA A 564 -8.60 -6.69 -13.39
CA ALA A 564 -9.74 -5.96 -12.86
C ALA A 564 -11.02 -6.35 -13.61
N MET A 565 -12.16 -6.22 -12.95
CA MET A 565 -13.46 -6.43 -13.56
C MET A 565 -14.12 -5.08 -13.83
N PHE A 566 -14.68 -4.92 -15.02
CA PHE A 566 -15.41 -3.72 -15.42
C PHE A 566 -16.82 -4.08 -15.85
N ASP A 567 -17.77 -3.21 -15.55
CA ASP A 567 -19.14 -3.35 -16.02
C ASP A 567 -19.30 -2.84 -17.50
N GLN A 568 -20.52 -2.92 -18.02
CA GLN A 568 -20.82 -2.49 -19.39
C GLN A 568 -20.64 -0.99 -19.62
N ASP A 569 -20.66 -0.18 -18.56
CA ASP A 569 -20.47 1.26 -18.61
C ASP A 569 -18.97 1.62 -18.51
N GLY A 570 -18.10 0.62 -18.36
CA GLY A 570 -16.66 0.76 -18.23
C GLY A 570 -16.20 1.14 -16.83
N GLU A 571 -17.09 1.02 -15.85
CA GLU A 571 -16.81 1.34 -14.46
C GLU A 571 -16.19 0.13 -13.73
N LEU A 572 -15.23 0.42 -12.87
CA LEU A 572 -14.54 -0.61 -12.07
C LEU A 572 -15.50 -1.28 -11.08
N VAL A 573 -15.57 -2.60 -11.13
CA VAL A 573 -16.35 -3.43 -10.21
C VAL A 573 -15.42 -3.98 -9.12
N GLY A 574 -15.44 -3.32 -7.98
CA GLY A 574 -14.54 -3.63 -6.88
C GLY A 574 -13.18 -2.95 -6.96
N GLY A 575 -12.12 -3.70 -6.72
CA GLY A 575 -10.72 -3.25 -6.79
C GLY A 575 -9.91 -4.01 -7.83
N TYR A 576 -8.61 -3.78 -7.82
CA TYR A 576 -7.65 -4.43 -8.71
C TYR A 576 -7.03 -5.66 -8.05
N THR A 577 -6.86 -6.71 -8.79
CA THR A 577 -6.16 -7.91 -8.34
C THR A 577 -4.71 -7.89 -8.80
N PHE A 578 -3.82 -8.21 -7.89
CA PHE A 578 -2.38 -8.34 -8.11
C PHE A 578 -2.00 -9.81 -7.95
N ALA A 579 -1.22 -10.34 -8.88
CA ALA A 579 -0.50 -11.60 -8.66
C ALA A 579 0.93 -11.29 -8.18
N PRO A 580 1.59 -12.24 -7.51
CA PRO A 580 3.02 -12.15 -7.24
C PRO A 580 3.82 -11.90 -8.53
N LYS A 581 5.04 -11.39 -8.39
CA LYS A 581 5.95 -11.27 -9.53
C LYS A 581 6.41 -12.64 -9.97
N TYR A 582 6.56 -12.83 -11.30
CA TYR A 582 7.10 -14.06 -11.88
C TYR A 582 8.32 -13.70 -12.71
N TYR A 583 9.43 -14.34 -12.40
CA TYR A 583 10.72 -14.18 -13.08
C TYR A 583 10.96 -15.37 -13.99
N TRP A 584 11.16 -15.11 -15.27
CA TRP A 584 11.36 -16.15 -16.25
C TRP A 584 12.85 -16.48 -16.42
N LYS A 585 13.24 -17.72 -16.17
CA LYS A 585 14.60 -18.22 -16.40
C LYS A 585 14.88 -18.56 -17.87
N GLY A 586 13.84 -18.78 -18.68
CA GLY A 586 13.94 -19.16 -20.10
C GLY A 586 13.99 -20.66 -20.32
N PHE A 587 13.81 -21.05 -21.58
CA PHE A 587 13.80 -22.46 -21.99
C PHE A 587 15.19 -23.09 -22.06
N GLU A 588 16.22 -22.28 -22.02
CA GLU A 588 17.59 -22.74 -22.24
C GLU A 588 18.37 -22.76 -20.94
N GLN A 589 19.13 -23.80 -20.76
CA GLN A 589 19.98 -23.92 -19.57
C GLN A 589 20.97 -22.76 -19.53
N ASN A 590 20.89 -21.94 -18.49
CA ASN A 590 21.91 -20.96 -18.22
C ASN A 590 23.21 -21.68 -17.80
N LEU A 591 24.25 -21.54 -18.60
CA LEU A 591 25.52 -22.22 -18.39
C LEU A 591 26.38 -21.61 -17.30
N THR A 592 26.09 -20.38 -16.87
CA THR A 592 26.87 -19.64 -15.86
C THR A 592 26.46 -19.96 -14.43
N THR A 593 25.20 -20.39 -14.22
CA THR A 593 24.62 -20.57 -12.88
C THR A 593 25.49 -21.47 -11.98
N GLY A 594 25.92 -20.91 -10.83
CA GLY A 594 26.72 -21.60 -9.82
C GLY A 594 28.12 -21.96 -10.29
N LYS A 595 28.62 -21.33 -11.35
CA LYS A 595 29.98 -21.55 -11.87
C LYS A 595 30.98 -20.66 -11.13
N PRO A 596 32.25 -21.11 -11.01
CA PRO A 596 33.27 -20.29 -10.38
C PRO A 596 33.49 -18.99 -11.16
N THR A 597 33.57 -17.91 -10.42
CA THR A 597 33.81 -16.55 -10.91
C THR A 597 35.14 -16.01 -10.44
N SER A 598 35.63 -15.00 -11.12
CA SER A 598 36.80 -14.20 -10.75
C SER A 598 36.62 -12.77 -11.28
N ASP A 599 37.32 -11.84 -10.71
CA ASP A 599 37.25 -10.44 -11.12
C ASP A 599 38.58 -9.70 -10.97
N SER A 600 38.60 -8.44 -11.40
CA SER A 600 39.78 -7.60 -11.29
C SER A 600 39.98 -7.05 -9.88
N HIS A 601 38.91 -6.68 -9.20
CA HIS A 601 38.93 -6.13 -7.85
C HIS A 601 37.50 -5.82 -7.40
N GLY A 602 36.89 -6.73 -6.67
CA GLY A 602 35.53 -6.57 -6.20
C GLY A 602 35.15 -7.58 -5.15
N GLU A 603 33.99 -7.45 -4.61
CA GLU A 603 33.38 -8.39 -3.68
C GLU A 603 32.19 -9.08 -4.37
N HIS A 604 31.90 -10.31 -3.97
CA HIS A 604 30.74 -11.06 -4.42
C HIS A 604 30.65 -11.29 -5.94
N ALA A 605 31.78 -11.64 -6.58
CA ALA A 605 31.78 -11.97 -8.01
C ALA A 605 30.84 -13.12 -8.38
N ASP A 606 30.57 -14.03 -7.42
CA ASP A 606 29.64 -15.15 -7.54
C ASP A 606 28.18 -14.72 -7.70
N TRP A 607 27.78 -13.56 -7.19
CA TRP A 607 26.42 -13.06 -7.31
C TRP A 607 26.01 -12.78 -8.76
N ALA A 608 26.93 -12.41 -9.63
CA ALA A 608 26.62 -12.22 -11.06
C ALA A 608 26.57 -13.51 -11.88
N ALA A 609 26.63 -14.68 -11.22
CA ALA A 609 26.48 -16.00 -11.83
C ALA A 609 25.69 -16.97 -10.93
N ASP A 610 24.89 -16.48 -10.04
CA ASP A 610 24.07 -17.28 -9.12
C ASP A 610 22.76 -17.77 -9.75
N GLY A 611 22.40 -17.19 -10.88
CA GLY A 611 21.18 -17.48 -11.62
C GLY A 611 20.04 -16.50 -11.32
N TRP A 612 20.29 -15.50 -10.44
CA TRP A 612 19.30 -14.55 -9.96
C TRP A 612 19.43 -13.19 -10.65
N VAL A 613 18.32 -12.58 -10.96
CA VAL A 613 18.27 -11.20 -11.48
C VAL A 613 17.67 -10.32 -10.40
N ASN A 614 18.54 -9.74 -9.58
CA ASN A 614 18.24 -9.18 -8.27
C ASN A 614 19.11 -7.95 -7.99
N LEU A 615 18.55 -6.80 -7.67
CA LEU A 615 19.34 -5.59 -7.36
C LEU A 615 19.94 -5.58 -5.94
N ALA A 616 19.55 -6.47 -5.06
CA ALA A 616 20.16 -6.57 -3.72
C ALA A 616 21.47 -7.38 -3.73
N GLU A 617 21.66 -8.23 -4.74
CA GLU A 617 22.82 -9.10 -4.92
C GLU A 617 23.44 -8.83 -6.29
N TYR A 618 24.56 -8.15 -6.31
CA TYR A 618 25.28 -7.82 -7.53
C TYR A 618 26.79 -7.78 -7.27
N TRP A 619 27.57 -8.14 -8.25
CA TRP A 619 28.98 -7.82 -8.25
C TRP A 619 29.17 -6.33 -8.50
N GLY A 620 29.97 -5.64 -7.69
CA GLY A 620 30.25 -4.23 -7.83
C GLY A 620 31.65 -3.86 -7.44
N THR A 621 32.26 -2.92 -8.14
CA THR A 621 33.62 -2.43 -7.86
C THR A 621 33.86 -1.03 -8.41
N ILE A 622 34.89 -0.36 -7.92
CA ILE A 622 35.27 1.03 -8.22
C ILE A 622 36.81 1.18 -8.26
N PRO A 623 37.38 2.04 -9.10
CA PRO A 623 36.74 2.73 -10.24
C PRO A 623 36.70 1.88 -11.51
N ALA A 624 35.84 2.22 -12.44
CA ALA A 624 35.93 1.71 -13.81
C ALA A 624 37.27 2.15 -14.47
N PRO A 625 37.85 1.35 -15.40
CA PRO A 625 37.35 0.07 -15.94
C PRO A 625 37.71 -1.11 -15.04
N GLN A 626 36.83 -2.09 -14.99
CA GLN A 626 37.00 -3.35 -14.23
C GLN A 626 36.46 -4.51 -15.04
N TRP A 627 36.85 -5.74 -14.70
CA TRP A 627 36.34 -6.92 -15.36
C TRP A 627 35.81 -7.97 -14.38
N TRP A 628 34.80 -8.70 -14.84
CA TRP A 628 34.21 -9.88 -14.21
C TRP A 628 34.35 -11.06 -15.18
N GLN A 629 34.53 -12.27 -14.65
CA GLN A 629 34.71 -13.48 -15.47
C GLN A 629 34.13 -14.71 -14.80
N VAL A 630 33.56 -15.61 -15.62
CA VAL A 630 33.08 -16.91 -15.18
C VAL A 630 33.84 -18.06 -15.90
N ASP A 631 34.10 -19.15 -15.18
CA ASP A 631 34.65 -20.41 -15.69
C ASP A 631 33.53 -21.44 -15.82
N LEU A 632 33.07 -21.75 -17.01
CA LEU A 632 32.02 -22.73 -17.29
C LEU A 632 32.43 -24.18 -16.98
N LYS A 633 33.71 -24.43 -16.59
CA LYS A 633 34.33 -25.72 -16.26
C LYS A 633 34.58 -26.63 -17.47
N GLN A 634 33.89 -26.43 -18.58
CA GLN A 634 34.13 -27.13 -19.82
C GLN A 634 33.92 -26.18 -21.01
N GLU A 635 34.36 -26.56 -22.18
CA GLU A 635 34.19 -25.81 -23.42
C GLU A 635 32.76 -26.02 -23.94
N TYR A 636 32.11 -24.92 -24.31
CA TYR A 636 30.83 -24.88 -25.00
C TYR A 636 30.96 -24.08 -26.30
N THR A 637 30.07 -24.30 -27.26
CA THR A 637 29.89 -23.41 -28.40
C THR A 637 28.76 -22.44 -28.06
N LEU A 638 29.12 -21.19 -27.76
CA LEU A 638 28.17 -20.16 -27.30
C LEU A 638 27.75 -19.29 -28.52
N ASP A 639 26.50 -18.88 -28.55
CA ASP A 639 25.99 -17.94 -29.56
C ASP A 639 25.18 -16.81 -28.98
N ARG A 640 24.88 -16.85 -27.66
CA ARG A 640 24.10 -15.84 -26.96
C ARG A 640 24.58 -15.62 -25.54
N ILE A 641 24.61 -14.37 -25.13
CA ILE A 641 24.85 -13.95 -23.74
C ILE A 641 23.86 -12.87 -23.39
N ARG A 642 23.22 -13.02 -22.23
CA ARG A 642 22.39 -11.96 -21.65
C ARG A 642 23.11 -11.38 -20.43
N VAL A 643 23.25 -10.05 -20.40
CA VAL A 643 23.87 -9.32 -19.30
C VAL A 643 22.83 -8.46 -18.63
N PHE A 644 22.84 -8.47 -17.31
CA PHE A 644 22.00 -7.64 -16.47
C PHE A 644 22.90 -6.70 -15.66
N PRO A 645 23.29 -5.53 -16.17
CA PRO A 645 23.89 -4.52 -15.34
C PRO A 645 22.87 -3.99 -14.33
N TYR A 646 23.33 -3.28 -13.31
CA TYR A 646 22.41 -2.64 -12.36
C TYR A 646 21.55 -1.59 -13.08
N TRP A 647 20.27 -1.50 -12.70
CA TRP A 647 19.31 -0.54 -13.31
C TRP A 647 18.58 0.26 -12.23
N ASP A 648 18.26 1.53 -12.54
CA ASP A 648 17.55 2.48 -11.69
C ASP A 648 16.60 3.39 -12.49
N GLY A 649 16.33 3.00 -13.75
CA GLY A 649 15.48 3.76 -14.66
C GLY A 649 16.18 4.77 -15.56
N GLY A 650 17.39 5.21 -15.21
CA GLY A 650 18.17 6.19 -15.99
C GLY A 650 19.59 5.75 -16.34
N ARG A 651 20.14 4.84 -15.56
CA ARG A 651 21.54 4.42 -15.64
C ARG A 651 21.80 3.50 -16.83
N TYR A 652 22.90 3.72 -17.54
CA TYR A 652 23.42 2.83 -18.59
C TYR A 652 24.88 2.49 -18.34
N TYR A 653 25.32 1.36 -18.91
CA TYR A 653 26.71 0.91 -18.84
C TYR A 653 27.30 0.72 -20.23
N GLN A 654 28.62 0.92 -20.31
CA GLN A 654 29.43 0.63 -21.49
C GLN A 654 30.41 -0.48 -21.15
N TYR A 655 30.41 -1.54 -21.97
CA TYR A 655 31.20 -2.74 -21.73
C TYR A 655 31.49 -3.52 -23.00
N THR A 656 32.41 -4.47 -22.90
CA THR A 656 32.66 -5.48 -23.93
C THR A 656 32.52 -6.87 -23.31
N ILE A 657 32.17 -7.86 -24.14
CA ILE A 657 32.13 -9.28 -23.72
C ILE A 657 33.08 -10.08 -24.59
N SER A 658 33.92 -10.90 -23.95
CA SER A 658 34.88 -11.76 -24.61
C SER A 658 34.67 -13.23 -24.17
N VAL A 659 34.88 -14.15 -25.08
CA VAL A 659 34.76 -15.61 -24.90
C VAL A 659 36.03 -16.31 -25.36
N GLY A 660 36.48 -17.33 -24.65
CA GLY A 660 37.65 -18.11 -25.04
C GLY A 660 37.85 -19.40 -24.27
N SER A 661 38.69 -20.26 -24.77
CA SER A 661 39.00 -21.56 -24.13
C SER A 661 39.98 -21.44 -23.01
N ASP A 662 40.77 -20.37 -22.97
CA ASP A 662 41.64 -20.00 -21.84
C ASP A 662 41.61 -18.46 -21.63
N THR A 663 42.05 -18.02 -20.45
CA THR A 663 41.97 -16.63 -20.01
C THR A 663 42.90 -15.66 -20.74
N ASN A 664 43.88 -16.17 -21.52
CA ASN A 664 44.83 -15.36 -22.26
C ASN A 664 44.48 -15.22 -23.75
N SER A 665 43.52 -16.00 -24.23
CA SER A 665 43.10 -16.04 -25.63
C SER A 665 41.59 -15.77 -25.80
N LEU A 666 41.10 -14.78 -25.07
CA LEU A 666 39.70 -14.35 -25.16
C LEU A 666 39.48 -13.53 -26.44
N VAL A 667 38.42 -13.87 -27.19
CA VAL A 667 37.96 -13.15 -28.38
C VAL A 667 36.74 -12.31 -28.03
N GLN A 668 36.76 -11.04 -28.36
CA GLN A 668 35.63 -10.14 -28.16
C GLN A 668 34.48 -10.55 -29.09
N VAL A 669 33.32 -10.83 -28.49
CA VAL A 669 32.07 -11.25 -29.19
C VAL A 669 30.99 -10.16 -29.14
N VAL A 670 31.08 -9.24 -28.18
CA VAL A 670 30.15 -8.10 -28.03
C VAL A 670 30.91 -6.84 -27.79
N ASP A 671 30.49 -5.76 -28.51
CA ASP A 671 30.91 -4.39 -28.27
C ASP A 671 29.69 -3.53 -27.92
N ALA A 672 29.58 -3.18 -26.65
CA ALA A 672 28.56 -2.28 -26.11
C ALA A 672 29.17 -0.94 -25.64
N THR A 673 30.34 -0.54 -26.18
CA THR A 673 31.02 0.71 -25.79
C THR A 673 30.26 1.97 -26.19
N GLY A 674 29.38 1.86 -27.20
CA GLY A 674 28.51 2.96 -27.66
C GLY A 674 27.13 2.99 -26.96
N ASN A 675 26.88 2.13 -25.95
CA ASN A 675 25.56 2.09 -25.29
C ASN A 675 25.30 3.38 -24.51
N THR A 676 24.11 3.96 -24.75
CA THR A 676 23.55 5.10 -24.01
C THR A 676 22.09 4.86 -23.60
N THR A 677 21.58 3.64 -23.82
CA THR A 677 20.22 3.27 -23.45
C THR A 677 20.20 2.78 -22.01
N PRO A 678 19.30 3.29 -21.16
CA PRO A 678 19.16 2.82 -19.78
C PRO A 678 18.96 1.31 -19.67
N GLU A 679 19.50 0.74 -18.61
CA GLU A 679 19.34 -0.67 -18.30
C GLU A 679 17.96 -0.95 -17.68
N THR A 680 17.53 -2.21 -17.78
CA THR A 680 16.24 -2.66 -17.25
C THR A 680 16.36 -4.04 -16.61
N ASP A 681 15.31 -4.45 -15.90
CA ASP A 681 15.15 -5.78 -15.32
C ASP A 681 15.12 -6.93 -16.36
N GLN A 682 15.01 -6.57 -17.66
CA GLN A 682 15.07 -7.55 -18.74
C GLN A 682 16.50 -7.88 -19.19
N GLY A 683 17.46 -7.08 -18.76
CA GLY A 683 18.85 -7.19 -19.25
C GLY A 683 18.98 -7.03 -20.76
N ARG A 684 20.20 -7.20 -21.27
CA ARG A 684 20.50 -7.11 -22.71
C ARG A 684 20.92 -8.45 -23.27
N MET A 685 20.16 -8.97 -24.24
CA MET A 685 20.52 -10.16 -24.98
C MET A 685 21.42 -9.78 -26.16
N TYR A 686 22.57 -10.42 -26.24
CA TYR A 686 23.48 -10.34 -27.37
C TYR A 686 23.56 -11.68 -28.10
N GLN A 687 23.42 -11.64 -29.41
CA GLN A 687 23.60 -12.80 -30.29
C GLN A 687 24.83 -12.54 -31.13
N PHE A 688 25.69 -13.55 -31.28
CA PHE A 688 26.95 -13.45 -32.01
C PHE A 688 27.23 -14.76 -32.77
N ALA A 689 28.25 -14.78 -33.63
CA ALA A 689 28.65 -15.97 -34.34
C ALA A 689 29.05 -17.07 -33.34
N PRO A 690 28.64 -18.36 -33.54
CA PRO A 690 28.95 -19.44 -32.62
C PRO A 690 30.45 -19.49 -32.30
N THR A 691 30.79 -19.28 -31.06
CA THR A 691 32.17 -19.15 -30.56
C THR A 691 32.43 -20.17 -29.47
N LYS A 692 33.50 -20.94 -29.61
CA LYS A 692 33.91 -21.90 -28.59
C LYS A 692 34.59 -21.19 -27.43
N GLY A 693 34.22 -21.58 -26.23
CA GLY A 693 34.84 -21.04 -25.00
C GLY A 693 34.41 -21.75 -23.74
N ARG A 694 35.32 -21.70 -22.79
CA ARG A 694 35.12 -22.10 -21.40
C ARG A 694 34.98 -20.87 -20.48
N TYR A 695 35.62 -19.77 -20.88
CA TYR A 695 35.61 -18.54 -20.11
C TYR A 695 34.81 -17.46 -20.81
N ILE A 696 34.03 -16.71 -20.02
CA ILE A 696 33.33 -15.52 -20.46
C ILE A 696 33.80 -14.37 -19.58
N ARG A 697 34.30 -13.29 -20.20
CA ARG A 697 34.72 -12.07 -19.48
C ARG A 697 33.87 -10.89 -19.93
N VAL A 698 33.33 -10.16 -18.96
CA VAL A 698 32.67 -8.87 -19.17
C VAL A 698 33.62 -7.78 -18.67
N ASN A 699 34.06 -6.91 -19.58
CA ASN A 699 34.88 -5.74 -19.23
C ASN A 699 33.97 -4.54 -19.12
N MET A 700 33.72 -4.09 -17.90
CA MET A 700 32.88 -2.93 -17.58
C MET A 700 33.71 -1.66 -17.67
N LEU A 701 33.41 -0.80 -18.62
CA LEU A 701 34.24 0.36 -18.97
C LEU A 701 33.72 1.66 -18.39
N LYS A 702 32.41 1.79 -18.24
CA LYS A 702 31.78 3.02 -17.79
C LYS A 702 30.39 2.76 -17.21
N ASN A 703 30.03 3.55 -16.21
CA ASN A 703 28.69 3.78 -15.70
C ASN A 703 28.32 5.24 -15.99
N SER A 704 27.12 5.52 -16.43
CA SER A 704 26.67 6.88 -16.74
C SER A 704 26.54 7.80 -15.53
N ASP A 705 26.37 7.21 -14.34
CA ASP A 705 25.96 7.90 -13.13
C ASP A 705 27.13 8.15 -12.16
N ASN A 706 28.02 7.18 -11.99
CA ASN A 706 29.12 7.25 -11.05
C ASN A 706 30.33 6.42 -11.53
N PRO A 707 31.49 6.49 -10.85
CA PRO A 707 32.69 5.75 -11.27
C PRO A 707 32.65 4.24 -10.96
N ALA A 708 31.61 3.73 -10.29
CA ALA A 708 31.48 2.30 -9.99
C ALA A 708 30.89 1.53 -11.17
N VAL A 709 31.12 0.22 -11.22
CA VAL A 709 30.51 -0.69 -12.19
C VAL A 709 29.85 -1.85 -11.47
N HIS A 710 28.73 -2.34 -12.02
CA HIS A 710 27.91 -3.34 -11.36
C HIS A 710 27.35 -4.35 -12.38
N LEU A 711 27.36 -5.62 -12.03
CA LEU A 711 26.68 -6.72 -12.73
C LEU A 711 25.78 -7.46 -11.77
N VAL A 712 24.51 -7.50 -12.10
CA VAL A 712 23.50 -8.25 -11.34
C VAL A 712 23.54 -9.72 -11.76
N GLU A 713 23.57 -10.01 -13.07
CA GLU A 713 23.60 -11.36 -13.57
C GLU A 713 24.19 -11.39 -15.00
N VAL A 714 24.89 -12.47 -15.32
CA VAL A 714 25.34 -12.80 -16.68
C VAL A 714 24.89 -14.21 -17.01
N ARG A 715 24.17 -14.38 -18.11
CA ARG A 715 23.67 -15.68 -18.58
C ARG A 715 24.26 -16.02 -19.92
N ALA A 716 24.70 -17.26 -20.12
CA ALA A 716 25.23 -17.74 -21.38
C ALA A 716 24.51 -19.00 -21.86
N TYR A 717 24.35 -19.11 -23.17
CA TYR A 717 23.59 -20.18 -23.79
C TYR A 717 24.39 -20.86 -24.88
N GLU A 718 24.26 -22.19 -24.97
CA GLU A 718 24.87 -23.00 -26.01
C GLU A 718 24.16 -22.77 -27.34
N ALA A 719 24.93 -22.73 -28.43
CA ALA A 719 24.38 -22.64 -29.77
C ALA A 719 23.50 -23.86 -30.07
N ALA A 720 22.25 -23.63 -30.47
CA ALA A 720 21.31 -24.69 -30.77
C ALA A 720 21.86 -25.57 -31.88
N LYS A 721 21.92 -26.86 -31.64
CA LYS A 721 22.18 -27.85 -32.70
C LYS A 721 21.01 -27.79 -33.68
N SER A 722 21.14 -26.96 -34.72
CA SER A 722 20.30 -26.79 -35.88
C SER A 722 18.82 -27.25 -35.75
N VAL A 723 17.99 -26.37 -35.14
CA VAL A 723 16.56 -26.34 -35.37
C VAL A 723 16.23 -24.91 -35.83
N PRO A 724 15.56 -24.71 -36.96
CA PRO A 724 15.22 -23.35 -37.41
C PRO A 724 14.28 -22.69 -36.39
N LEU A 725 14.69 -21.56 -35.86
CA LEU A 725 13.81 -20.71 -35.03
C LEU A 725 12.62 -20.24 -35.86
N ALA A 726 11.44 -20.64 -35.49
CA ALA A 726 10.23 -19.97 -35.93
C ALA A 726 10.27 -18.53 -35.40
N VAL A 727 10.48 -17.57 -36.27
CA VAL A 727 10.36 -16.14 -35.98
C VAL A 727 8.90 -15.90 -35.59
N PRO A 728 8.62 -15.36 -34.39
CA PRO A 728 7.25 -14.96 -34.07
C PRO A 728 6.82 -13.85 -35.04
N PRO A 729 5.57 -13.88 -35.53
CA PRO A 729 5.10 -12.90 -36.49
C PRO A 729 5.16 -11.52 -35.84
N SER A 730 5.82 -10.57 -36.52
CA SER A 730 5.74 -9.16 -36.23
C SER A 730 4.29 -8.72 -36.33
N THR A 731 3.65 -8.37 -35.23
CA THR A 731 2.34 -7.73 -35.24
C THR A 731 2.49 -6.30 -35.72
N PRO A 732 1.61 -5.82 -36.62
CA PRO A 732 1.65 -4.47 -37.17
C PRO A 732 1.29 -3.38 -36.17
#